data_7fcf5dddece6fa10f37d092cd89b6139
#
_entry.id   7fcf5dddece6fa10f37d092cd89b6139
#
_cell.length_a   1.000
_cell.length_b   1.000
_cell.length_c   1.000
_cell.angle_alpha   90.00
_cell.angle_beta   90.00
_cell.angle_gamma   90.00
#
_symmetry.space_group_name_H-M   'P 1'
#
loop_
_entity.id
_entity.type
_entity.pdbx_description
1 polymer ?
#
loop_
_entity_poly.entity_id
_entity_poly.type
_entity_poly.pdbx_seq_one_letter_code
_entity_poly.pdbx_strand_id
1 'polypeptide(L)'
;MAARDRRGEPAASGALPTGTVTLLFTDVEGSTTLLRRLGAAYGDALETHRHLLRHAFGRFDGHEVDTQGDAFFFAFARASDAVHAAAAGQRALSDASWPGRVRMGLHTGEPLLGREGYVGLDVHLASRICGAAHGGQVLLSAGTSDLAQDVELRDLGVHRLKDIEEPEHLFQLGHDEFPPPRTAAATNLPSPANRLIGRVRELGGALELLGRPDVRLLTLTGPGGTGKSRLALEIAAVLAGERRDGAQLVPLAPLGDAALVPSAIARVVGAREPTLAAVIEVLADSDRLLLLDNVEHVADSATSFAQLLAGAPRVTLLTTSRSPLHVLGEHVLLVPPLSEDDAAVLFAERAAAAGHAPPRASEPAVRELCRRLDCLPLAIELAAARVPLLGVETLLRRLSLALLSGGPRDLPERQRTLRSTIDWSYGLLTPAQRLLHGSLAVFPAGCTLAAAEAVCTSEDLVGELGVLLDGSLLLRDEDRLGGPRIRQLETVREYALEVAEAAGRLDRLRRRQAAWALGLAEEAEEGLGGPHQADWLERLELELPNLRAALDWALDSGEAELALRIAAALGRFWRAHAHASEARTWLGRGLAAPDLPDDVRASALWIAAWLAMAQSDHEAAAPQLEEAHLLFTRCGNVREAVFALSELAHVAHRRGDSERAVALATEAVEAAQELGDARTISGAANVLASILSEQGDFTRARSLLEEALALRRTLGNPMLIANSAYNLGFAALHEGDLQRAAEALEESLALARESGDTFYAAYSLCMLGEIALLAAEPERAEPLLRESLELLEQIGDTRSQAECLHALAAVAAAEGRAGEAELLSTEAAALRGDAPLLPWEAAIEAGLASAGRPL
;
A
#
# COMPACT_ATOMS: atom_id res chain seq x y z
N MET A 1 13.52 -36.51 -52.87
CA MET A 1 14.21 -35.52 -53.67
C MET A 1 14.68 -34.41 -52.74
N ALA A 2 15.97 -34.30 -52.56
CA ALA A 2 16.67 -33.67 -51.48
C ALA A 2 16.65 -32.13 -51.53
N ALA A 3 16.34 -31.50 -50.42
CA ALA A 3 16.66 -30.10 -50.17
C ALA A 3 18.02 -30.02 -49.45
N ARG A 4 18.96 -29.40 -50.11
CA ARG A 4 20.35 -29.22 -49.62
C ARG A 4 20.42 -28.26 -48.46
N ASP A 5 20.97 -28.78 -47.37
CA ASP A 5 21.42 -28.03 -46.18
C ASP A 5 22.75 -27.32 -46.54
N ARG A 6 22.77 -25.99 -46.41
CA ARG A 6 24.00 -25.19 -46.48
C ARG A 6 24.36 -24.75 -45.07
N ARG A 7 25.01 -25.63 -44.33
CA ARG A 7 25.78 -25.28 -43.12
C ARG A 7 27.25 -25.27 -43.52
N GLY A 8 27.88 -24.11 -43.37
CA GLY A 8 29.34 -24.01 -43.44
C GLY A 8 29.93 -24.84 -42.29
N GLU A 9 30.80 -25.75 -42.67
CA GLU A 9 31.57 -26.54 -41.71
C GLU A 9 32.44 -25.64 -40.84
N PRO A 10 32.51 -25.86 -39.50
CA PRO A 10 33.56 -25.30 -38.68
C PRO A 10 34.87 -26.01 -38.98
N ALA A 11 35.94 -25.25 -39.05
CA ALA A 11 37.31 -25.73 -39.21
C ALA A 11 37.65 -26.76 -38.13
N ALA A 12 38.46 -27.73 -38.50
CA ALA A 12 38.89 -28.92 -37.75
C ALA A 12 39.15 -28.63 -36.24
N SER A 13 38.46 -29.34 -35.36
CA SER A 13 38.79 -29.42 -33.96
C SER A 13 40.12 -30.17 -33.79
N GLY A 14 41.26 -29.46 -33.70
CA GLY A 14 42.46 -29.99 -33.14
C GLY A 14 42.22 -30.48 -31.72
N ALA A 15 42.80 -31.56 -31.27
CA ALA A 15 42.72 -32.02 -29.89
C ALA A 15 43.20 -30.87 -28.96
N LEU A 16 42.43 -30.61 -27.88
CA LEU A 16 42.80 -29.59 -26.89
C LEU A 16 44.18 -29.92 -26.30
N PRO A 17 45.04 -28.91 -26.07
CA PRO A 17 46.38 -29.13 -25.50
C PRO A 17 46.27 -29.75 -24.07
N THR A 18 47.26 -30.63 -23.78
CA THR A 18 47.33 -31.36 -22.49
C THR A 18 48.62 -31.07 -21.74
N GLY A 19 48.65 -31.25 -20.42
CA GLY A 19 49.77 -30.87 -19.57
C GLY A 19 49.66 -29.42 -19.12
N THR A 20 50.78 -28.72 -19.08
CA THR A 20 50.83 -27.28 -18.75
C THR A 20 50.23 -26.48 -19.91
N VAL A 21 49.14 -25.79 -19.67
CA VAL A 21 48.39 -25.00 -20.68
C VAL A 21 48.16 -23.58 -20.18
N THR A 22 48.08 -22.62 -21.10
CA THR A 22 47.66 -21.28 -20.78
C THR A 22 46.20 -21.04 -21.17
N LEU A 23 45.39 -20.68 -20.20
CA LEU A 23 44.00 -20.41 -20.30
C LEU A 23 43.77 -18.92 -20.50
N LEU A 24 42.97 -18.52 -21.49
CA LEU A 24 42.60 -17.13 -21.73
C LEU A 24 41.09 -16.98 -21.67
N PHE A 25 40.63 -16.14 -20.77
CA PHE A 25 39.22 -15.74 -20.70
C PHE A 25 39.08 -14.31 -21.23
N THR A 26 37.98 -14.06 -21.91
CA THR A 26 37.58 -12.72 -22.33
C THR A 26 36.14 -12.42 -21.93
N ASP A 27 35.83 -11.17 -21.70
CA ASP A 27 34.48 -10.72 -21.36
C ASP A 27 34.28 -9.27 -21.76
N VAL A 28 33.05 -8.89 -22.16
CA VAL A 28 32.70 -7.51 -22.57
C VAL A 28 32.31 -6.70 -21.36
N GLU A 29 33.08 -5.66 -21.05
CA GLU A 29 32.74 -4.76 -19.93
C GLU A 29 31.40 -4.06 -20.17
N GLY A 30 30.45 -4.23 -19.23
CA GLY A 30 29.15 -3.56 -19.31
C GLY A 30 28.28 -4.04 -20.47
N SER A 31 28.33 -5.32 -20.84
CA SER A 31 27.61 -5.93 -21.98
C SER A 31 26.10 -5.59 -21.95
N THR A 32 25.45 -5.59 -20.79
CA THR A 32 24.04 -5.21 -20.65
C THR A 32 23.78 -3.74 -21.01
N THR A 33 24.69 -2.84 -20.65
CA THR A 33 24.62 -1.42 -21.00
C THR A 33 24.86 -1.22 -22.50
N LEU A 34 25.81 -1.97 -23.04
CA LEU A 34 26.10 -1.98 -24.48
C LEU A 34 24.89 -2.49 -25.29
N LEU A 35 24.25 -3.56 -24.83
CA LEU A 35 23.01 -4.11 -25.40
C LEU A 35 21.89 -3.04 -25.41
N ARG A 36 21.68 -2.36 -24.30
CA ARG A 36 20.65 -1.28 -24.23
C ARG A 36 20.96 -0.11 -25.17
N ARG A 37 22.25 0.24 -25.32
CA ARG A 37 22.69 1.34 -26.20
C ARG A 37 22.55 1.00 -27.68
N LEU A 38 22.88 -0.23 -28.09
CA LEU A 38 22.90 -0.65 -29.48
C LEU A 38 21.55 -1.23 -29.96
N GLY A 39 20.69 -1.69 -29.05
CA GLY A 39 19.40 -2.29 -29.37
C GLY A 39 19.53 -3.42 -30.41
N ALA A 40 18.84 -3.28 -31.54
CA ALA A 40 18.85 -4.28 -32.61
C ALA A 40 20.24 -4.50 -33.28
N ALA A 41 21.13 -3.51 -33.23
CA ALA A 41 22.48 -3.62 -33.79
C ALA A 41 23.46 -4.43 -32.89
N TYR A 42 23.06 -4.83 -31.70
CA TYR A 42 23.92 -5.60 -30.78
C TYR A 42 24.30 -6.97 -31.34
N GLY A 43 23.39 -7.63 -32.04
CA GLY A 43 23.66 -8.94 -32.67
C GLY A 43 24.82 -8.86 -33.67
N ASP A 44 24.80 -7.92 -34.57
CA ASP A 44 25.85 -7.70 -35.59
C ASP A 44 27.19 -7.30 -34.95
N ALA A 45 27.14 -6.46 -33.91
CA ALA A 45 28.31 -6.07 -33.14
C ALA A 45 28.96 -7.28 -32.44
N LEU A 46 28.14 -8.18 -31.87
CA LEU A 46 28.60 -9.40 -31.22
C LEU A 46 29.20 -10.41 -32.20
N GLU A 47 28.61 -10.56 -33.40
CA GLU A 47 29.20 -11.38 -34.45
C GLU A 47 30.56 -10.84 -34.91
N THR A 48 30.66 -9.54 -35.09
CA THR A 48 31.92 -8.86 -35.44
C THR A 48 32.99 -9.11 -34.36
N HIS A 49 32.63 -8.93 -33.10
CA HIS A 49 33.51 -9.23 -31.96
C HIS A 49 34.03 -10.69 -31.99
N ARG A 50 33.12 -11.64 -32.18
CA ARG A 50 33.48 -13.07 -32.25
C ARG A 50 34.39 -13.37 -33.40
N HIS A 51 34.14 -12.79 -34.56
CA HIS A 51 34.98 -12.98 -35.76
C HIS A 51 36.39 -12.42 -35.54
N LEU A 52 36.52 -11.23 -35.00
CA LEU A 52 37.81 -10.56 -34.77
C LEU A 52 38.66 -11.36 -33.77
N LEU A 53 38.10 -11.80 -32.65
CA LEU A 53 38.83 -12.53 -31.63
C LEU A 53 39.21 -13.97 -32.11
N ARG A 54 38.30 -14.68 -32.75
CA ARG A 54 38.64 -15.99 -33.35
C ARG A 54 39.76 -15.91 -34.38
N HIS A 55 39.75 -14.87 -35.23
CA HIS A 55 40.80 -14.66 -36.20
C HIS A 55 42.12 -14.28 -35.52
N ALA A 56 42.09 -13.40 -34.51
CA ALA A 56 43.29 -13.01 -33.79
C ALA A 56 43.92 -14.18 -33.04
N PHE A 57 43.12 -14.97 -32.31
CA PHE A 57 43.62 -16.08 -31.50
C PHE A 57 44.03 -17.31 -32.32
N GLY A 58 43.33 -17.60 -33.40
CA GLY A 58 43.69 -18.69 -34.32
C GLY A 58 45.05 -18.50 -35.00
N ARG A 59 45.56 -17.25 -35.12
CA ARG A 59 46.90 -17.00 -35.67
C ARG A 59 48.03 -17.44 -34.73
N PHE A 60 47.73 -17.70 -33.46
CA PHE A 60 48.67 -18.13 -32.42
C PHE A 60 48.31 -19.52 -31.84
N ASP A 61 47.72 -20.36 -32.69
CA ASP A 61 47.32 -21.71 -32.35
C ASP A 61 46.40 -21.80 -31.10
N GLY A 62 45.51 -20.81 -30.94
CA GLY A 62 44.50 -20.78 -29.86
C GLY A 62 43.35 -21.74 -30.16
N HIS A 63 43.07 -22.64 -29.23
CA HIS A 63 41.96 -23.57 -29.25
C HIS A 63 40.76 -23.02 -28.50
N GLU A 64 39.63 -22.81 -29.18
CA GLU A 64 38.38 -22.43 -28.54
C GLU A 64 37.84 -23.59 -27.70
N VAL A 65 37.63 -23.36 -26.41
CA VAL A 65 37.13 -24.36 -25.46
C VAL A 65 35.63 -24.18 -25.26
N ASP A 66 35.20 -22.92 -25.01
CA ASP A 66 33.79 -22.58 -24.79
C ASP A 66 33.50 -21.13 -25.19
N THR A 67 32.22 -20.84 -25.52
CA THR A 67 31.74 -19.51 -25.80
C THR A 67 30.35 -19.32 -25.19
N GLN A 68 30.24 -18.45 -24.20
CA GLN A 68 28.99 -18.12 -23.54
C GLN A 68 28.63 -16.64 -23.75
N GLY A 69 27.63 -16.37 -24.60
CA GLY A 69 27.22 -14.99 -24.90
C GLY A 69 28.32 -14.17 -25.55
N ASP A 70 28.88 -13.23 -24.84
CA ASP A 70 29.96 -12.32 -25.21
C ASP A 70 31.32 -12.73 -24.62
N ALA A 71 31.39 -13.76 -23.81
CA ALA A 71 32.59 -14.30 -23.21
C ALA A 71 33.19 -15.45 -24.01
N PHE A 72 34.51 -15.49 -24.10
CA PHE A 72 35.27 -16.57 -24.69
C PHE A 72 36.17 -17.23 -23.69
N PHE A 73 36.38 -18.56 -23.88
CA PHE A 73 37.38 -19.35 -23.22
C PHE A 73 38.25 -20.07 -24.24
N PHE A 74 39.55 -19.72 -24.29
CA PHE A 74 40.56 -20.27 -25.16
C PHE A 74 41.68 -20.93 -24.35
N ALA A 75 42.29 -21.96 -24.95
CA ALA A 75 43.48 -22.64 -24.41
C ALA A 75 44.63 -22.59 -25.42
N PHE A 76 45.85 -22.41 -24.90
CA PHE A 76 47.09 -22.37 -25.68
C PHE A 76 48.10 -23.31 -25.09
N ALA A 77 48.90 -23.99 -25.96
CA ALA A 77 50.00 -24.85 -25.50
C ALA A 77 51.22 -24.06 -24.95
N ARG A 78 51.33 -22.76 -25.24
CA ARG A 78 52.45 -21.91 -24.81
C ARG A 78 51.95 -20.56 -24.29
N ALA A 79 52.45 -20.11 -23.17
CA ALA A 79 52.12 -18.84 -22.56
C ALA A 79 52.41 -17.62 -23.48
N SER A 80 53.54 -17.62 -24.18
CA SER A 80 53.91 -16.56 -25.14
C SER A 80 52.88 -16.44 -26.27
N ASP A 81 52.37 -17.54 -26.78
CA ASP A 81 51.34 -17.51 -27.86
C ASP A 81 50.02 -16.93 -27.32
N ALA A 82 49.61 -17.29 -26.13
CA ALA A 82 48.42 -16.75 -25.49
C ALA A 82 48.53 -15.21 -25.23
N VAL A 83 49.67 -14.72 -24.80
CA VAL A 83 49.90 -13.29 -24.53
C VAL A 83 49.94 -12.50 -25.86
N HIS A 84 50.60 -13.05 -26.88
CA HIS A 84 50.57 -12.39 -28.21
C HIS A 84 49.18 -12.44 -28.84
N ALA A 85 48.40 -13.50 -28.65
CA ALA A 85 47.02 -13.60 -29.07
C ALA A 85 46.16 -12.52 -28.40
N ALA A 86 46.28 -12.36 -27.06
CA ALA A 86 45.56 -11.32 -26.31
C ALA A 86 45.89 -9.90 -26.81
N ALA A 87 47.18 -9.61 -27.04
CA ALA A 87 47.61 -8.35 -27.62
C ALA A 87 47.04 -8.12 -29.02
N ALA A 88 47.03 -9.15 -29.88
CA ALA A 88 46.47 -9.09 -31.22
C ALA A 88 44.96 -8.89 -31.19
N GLY A 89 44.26 -9.53 -30.25
CA GLY A 89 42.81 -9.38 -30.05
C GLY A 89 42.43 -7.96 -29.66
N GLN A 90 43.13 -7.36 -28.68
CA GLN A 90 42.89 -5.96 -28.27
C GLN A 90 43.13 -4.99 -29.44
N ARG A 91 44.22 -5.16 -30.21
CA ARG A 91 44.49 -4.35 -31.41
C ARG A 91 43.40 -4.51 -32.45
N ALA A 92 42.97 -5.72 -32.75
CA ALA A 92 41.94 -5.96 -33.78
C ALA A 92 40.59 -5.29 -33.42
N LEU A 93 40.20 -5.32 -32.12
CA LEU A 93 39.01 -4.62 -31.64
C LEU A 93 39.12 -3.10 -31.72
N SER A 94 40.31 -2.55 -31.41
CA SER A 94 40.61 -1.13 -31.50
C SER A 94 40.61 -0.65 -32.94
N ASP A 95 41.29 -1.37 -33.85
CA ASP A 95 41.40 -1.03 -35.27
C ASP A 95 40.05 -1.06 -36.01
N ALA A 96 39.18 -2.01 -35.59
CA ALA A 96 37.80 -2.09 -36.10
C ALA A 96 36.85 -1.07 -35.46
N SER A 97 37.32 -0.23 -34.52
CA SER A 97 36.49 0.72 -33.77
C SER A 97 35.25 0.05 -33.16
N TRP A 98 35.44 -1.19 -32.65
CA TRP A 98 34.34 -1.93 -32.03
C TRP A 98 33.73 -1.16 -30.84
N PRO A 99 32.37 -1.08 -30.71
CA PRO A 99 31.72 -0.10 -29.83
C PRO A 99 31.80 -0.40 -28.33
N GLY A 100 32.34 -1.54 -27.92
CA GLY A 100 32.55 -1.96 -26.52
C GLY A 100 34.01 -1.96 -26.11
N ARG A 101 34.28 -2.46 -24.90
CA ARG A 101 35.63 -2.73 -24.39
C ARG A 101 35.68 -4.15 -23.87
N VAL A 102 36.73 -4.92 -24.23
CA VAL A 102 36.88 -6.34 -23.83
C VAL A 102 38.00 -6.42 -22.82
N ARG A 103 37.73 -7.06 -21.66
CA ARG A 103 38.72 -7.42 -20.66
C ARG A 103 39.22 -8.84 -20.89
N MET A 104 40.48 -9.10 -20.58
CA MET A 104 41.10 -10.41 -20.80
C MET A 104 41.91 -10.82 -19.58
N GLY A 105 41.88 -12.12 -19.24
CA GLY A 105 42.64 -12.71 -18.16
C GLY A 105 43.34 -13.99 -18.57
N LEU A 106 44.61 -14.12 -18.25
CA LEU A 106 45.47 -15.25 -18.57
C LEU A 106 46.04 -15.93 -17.33
N HIS A 107 45.95 -17.24 -17.30
CA HIS A 107 46.60 -18.05 -16.29
C HIS A 107 47.21 -19.32 -16.90
N THR A 108 48.41 -19.70 -16.44
CA THR A 108 49.07 -20.91 -16.88
C THR A 108 49.10 -21.90 -15.74
N GLY A 109 48.58 -23.10 -15.96
CA GLY A 109 48.48 -24.18 -14.98
C GLY A 109 48.33 -25.57 -15.63
N GLU A 110 47.92 -26.52 -14.83
CA GLU A 110 47.74 -27.95 -15.25
C GLU A 110 46.30 -28.40 -14.97
N PRO A 111 45.28 -27.82 -15.65
CA PRO A 111 43.90 -28.15 -15.42
C PRO A 111 43.58 -29.60 -15.91
N LEU A 112 42.57 -30.22 -15.29
CA LEU A 112 42.12 -31.55 -15.71
C LEU A 112 41.28 -31.41 -16.97
N LEU A 113 41.58 -32.25 -17.99
CA LEU A 113 40.79 -32.33 -19.22
C LEU A 113 39.61 -33.30 -19.02
N GLY A 114 38.38 -32.75 -18.91
CA GLY A 114 37.15 -33.52 -18.84
C GLY A 114 36.55 -33.80 -20.22
N ARG A 115 35.33 -34.37 -20.22
CA ARG A 115 34.63 -34.69 -21.51
C ARG A 115 34.16 -33.44 -22.26
N GLU A 116 33.87 -32.34 -21.54
CA GLU A 116 33.32 -31.10 -22.10
C GLU A 116 34.32 -29.92 -22.06
N GLY A 117 35.61 -30.18 -21.80
CA GLY A 117 36.65 -29.15 -21.71
C GLY A 117 37.47 -29.24 -20.44
N TYR A 118 38.16 -28.15 -20.08
CA TYR A 118 38.99 -28.12 -18.87
C TYR A 118 38.17 -27.86 -17.60
N VAL A 119 38.58 -28.52 -16.50
CA VAL A 119 38.01 -28.36 -15.17
C VAL A 119 39.11 -28.22 -14.10
N GLY A 120 38.85 -27.54 -13.02
CA GLY A 120 39.79 -27.39 -11.91
C GLY A 120 40.02 -25.96 -11.50
N LEU A 121 40.86 -25.76 -10.46
CA LEU A 121 41.10 -24.46 -9.87
C LEU A 121 41.75 -23.48 -10.86
N ASP A 122 42.60 -23.93 -11.77
CA ASP A 122 43.26 -23.09 -12.78
C ASP A 122 42.25 -22.43 -13.73
N VAL A 123 41.14 -23.14 -14.08
CA VAL A 123 40.06 -22.57 -14.90
C VAL A 123 39.35 -21.44 -14.13
N HIS A 124 39.06 -21.66 -12.85
CA HIS A 124 38.46 -20.64 -12.01
C HIS A 124 39.39 -19.44 -11.83
N LEU A 125 40.70 -19.68 -11.62
CA LEU A 125 41.70 -18.62 -11.44
C LEU A 125 41.82 -17.75 -12.69
N ALA A 126 41.90 -18.35 -13.89
CA ALA A 126 41.92 -17.61 -15.16
C ALA A 126 40.67 -16.74 -15.34
N SER A 127 39.50 -17.28 -15.02
CA SER A 127 38.23 -16.54 -15.08
C SER A 127 38.20 -15.38 -14.07
N ARG A 128 38.71 -15.56 -12.84
CA ARG A 128 38.79 -14.50 -11.81
C ARG A 128 39.79 -13.41 -12.17
N ILE A 129 40.92 -13.75 -12.80
CA ILE A 129 41.87 -12.78 -13.34
C ILE A 129 41.21 -11.92 -14.42
N CYS A 130 40.46 -12.53 -15.34
CA CYS A 130 39.67 -11.79 -16.34
C CYS A 130 38.65 -10.87 -15.66
N GLY A 131 37.94 -11.35 -14.63
CA GLY A 131 36.98 -10.56 -13.87
C GLY A 131 37.60 -9.34 -13.15
N ALA A 132 38.89 -9.43 -12.76
CA ALA A 132 39.63 -8.35 -12.13
C ALA A 132 40.11 -7.26 -13.10
N ALA A 133 40.12 -7.54 -14.41
CA ALA A 133 40.53 -6.58 -15.44
C ALA A 133 39.45 -5.54 -15.78
N HIS A 134 39.88 -4.41 -16.27
CA HIS A 134 39.03 -3.37 -16.88
C HIS A 134 38.91 -3.58 -18.40
N GLY A 135 37.90 -3.03 -19.02
CA GLY A 135 37.71 -3.12 -20.47
C GLY A 135 38.89 -2.52 -21.24
N GLY A 136 39.52 -3.32 -22.12
CA GLY A 136 40.74 -3.00 -22.81
C GLY A 136 42.01 -3.53 -22.08
N GLN A 137 41.91 -3.90 -20.82
CA GLN A 137 43.04 -4.40 -20.03
C GLN A 137 43.22 -5.90 -20.19
N VAL A 138 44.49 -6.35 -20.18
CA VAL A 138 44.88 -7.74 -20.18
C VAL A 138 45.68 -8.00 -18.93
N LEU A 139 45.21 -8.88 -18.05
CA LEU A 139 45.87 -9.29 -16.81
C LEU A 139 46.42 -10.73 -16.93
N LEU A 140 47.55 -10.95 -16.29
CA LEU A 140 48.23 -12.23 -16.25
C LEU A 140 48.55 -12.64 -14.80
N SER A 141 48.50 -13.95 -14.51
CA SER A 141 49.07 -14.51 -13.27
C SER A 141 50.59 -14.53 -13.31
N ALA A 142 51.24 -14.69 -12.12
CA ALA A 142 52.67 -14.85 -12.03
C ALA A 142 53.17 -16.00 -12.89
N GLY A 143 52.52 -17.18 -12.85
CA GLY A 143 52.93 -18.32 -13.66
C GLY A 143 52.87 -18.07 -15.19
N THR A 144 51.98 -17.19 -15.65
CA THR A 144 51.95 -16.78 -17.06
C THR A 144 53.05 -15.79 -17.39
N SER A 145 53.29 -14.82 -16.45
CA SER A 145 54.35 -13.81 -16.58
C SER A 145 55.73 -14.45 -16.70
N ASP A 146 56.05 -15.43 -15.87
CA ASP A 146 57.34 -16.14 -15.84
C ASP A 146 57.65 -16.89 -17.17
N LEU A 147 56.62 -17.34 -17.87
CA LEU A 147 56.73 -18.09 -19.12
C LEU A 147 56.61 -17.19 -20.38
N ALA A 148 56.26 -15.94 -20.26
CA ALA A 148 56.08 -15.00 -21.37
C ALA A 148 57.23 -13.96 -21.40
N GLN A 149 58.45 -14.36 -21.77
CA GLN A 149 59.69 -13.56 -21.60
C GLN A 149 59.88 -12.43 -22.63
N ASP A 150 59.13 -12.40 -23.74
CA ASP A 150 59.34 -11.46 -24.88
C ASP A 150 58.28 -10.31 -24.91
N VAL A 151 57.65 -9.98 -23.80
CA VAL A 151 56.58 -8.97 -23.72
C VAL A 151 56.83 -7.97 -22.59
N GLU A 152 56.41 -6.72 -22.81
CA GLU A 152 56.46 -5.71 -21.75
C GLU A 152 55.29 -5.89 -20.78
N LEU A 153 55.61 -6.15 -19.54
CA LEU A 153 54.67 -6.36 -18.46
C LEU A 153 54.85 -5.32 -17.35
N ARG A 154 53.75 -4.79 -16.84
CA ARG A 154 53.71 -3.94 -15.67
C ARG A 154 53.33 -4.78 -14.44
N ASP A 155 54.16 -4.79 -13.43
CA ASP A 155 53.82 -5.43 -12.14
C ASP A 155 52.74 -4.62 -11.41
N LEU A 156 51.65 -5.27 -11.08
CA LEU A 156 50.55 -4.66 -10.32
C LEU A 156 50.55 -5.07 -8.83
N GLY A 157 51.44 -5.98 -8.42
CA GLY A 157 51.55 -6.47 -7.07
C GLY A 157 50.59 -7.65 -6.76
N VAL A 158 50.49 -7.97 -5.47
CA VAL A 158 49.74 -9.11 -4.97
C VAL A 158 48.28 -8.71 -4.67
N HIS A 159 47.35 -9.49 -5.20
CA HIS A 159 45.92 -9.21 -5.12
C HIS A 159 45.15 -10.44 -4.61
N ARG A 160 44.05 -10.19 -3.83
CA ARG A 160 43.09 -11.24 -3.50
C ARG A 160 41.98 -11.28 -4.53
N LEU A 161 41.84 -12.41 -5.24
CA LEU A 161 40.77 -12.62 -6.19
C LEU A 161 39.53 -13.23 -5.51
N LYS A 162 38.36 -12.95 -6.04
CA LYS A 162 37.10 -13.46 -5.48
C LYS A 162 37.09 -15.01 -5.53
N ASP A 163 36.72 -15.64 -4.41
CA ASP A 163 36.62 -17.12 -4.28
C ASP A 163 37.97 -17.86 -4.47
N ILE A 164 39.10 -17.19 -4.39
CA ILE A 164 40.45 -17.78 -4.42
C ILE A 164 41.10 -17.52 -3.04
N GLU A 165 41.47 -18.60 -2.35
CA GLU A 165 41.98 -18.50 -0.98
C GLU A 165 43.36 -17.84 -0.92
N GLU A 166 44.26 -18.19 -1.85
CA GLU A 166 45.62 -17.67 -1.91
C GLU A 166 45.68 -16.35 -2.70
N PRO A 167 46.41 -15.33 -2.21
CA PRO A 167 46.63 -14.10 -2.97
C PRO A 167 47.45 -14.36 -4.23
N GLU A 168 47.04 -13.80 -5.36
CA GLU A 168 47.70 -13.95 -6.65
C GLU A 168 48.49 -12.70 -7.03
N HIS A 169 49.71 -12.86 -7.54
CA HIS A 169 50.50 -11.76 -8.09
C HIS A 169 50.08 -11.50 -9.54
N LEU A 170 49.61 -10.29 -9.78
CA LEU A 170 49.04 -9.91 -11.10
C LEU A 170 50.00 -8.99 -11.87
N PHE A 171 50.07 -9.25 -13.18
CA PHE A 171 50.80 -8.44 -14.13
C PHE A 171 49.85 -7.92 -15.21
N GLN A 172 50.12 -6.74 -15.75
CA GLN A 172 49.37 -6.16 -16.86
C GLN A 172 50.22 -6.18 -18.12
N LEU A 173 49.65 -6.54 -19.24
CA LEU A 173 50.28 -6.45 -20.54
C LEU A 173 50.29 -4.97 -21.00
N GLY A 174 51.51 -4.45 -21.27
CA GLY A 174 51.73 -3.06 -21.69
C GLY A 174 51.68 -2.06 -20.53
N HIS A 175 51.88 -0.78 -20.85
CA HIS A 175 51.99 0.31 -19.86
C HIS A 175 50.79 1.27 -19.83
N ASP A 176 49.71 0.96 -20.51
CA ASP A 176 48.48 1.81 -20.48
C ASP A 176 48.01 1.99 -19.04
N GLU A 177 47.51 3.18 -18.72
CA GLU A 177 46.97 3.48 -17.40
C GLU A 177 45.52 2.99 -17.27
N PHE A 178 45.30 2.04 -16.37
CA PHE A 178 44.00 1.58 -15.94
C PHE A 178 43.83 1.85 -14.42
N PRO A 179 42.55 1.93 -13.97
CA PRO A 179 42.27 1.87 -12.54
C PRO A 179 42.87 0.61 -11.91
N PRO A 180 43.06 0.57 -10.59
CA PRO A 180 43.50 -0.66 -9.91
C PRO A 180 42.64 -1.86 -10.28
N PRO A 181 43.20 -3.10 -10.36
CA PRO A 181 42.45 -4.32 -10.67
C PRO A 181 41.23 -4.47 -9.73
N ARG A 182 40.13 -4.91 -10.27
CA ARG A 182 38.89 -5.21 -9.52
C ARG A 182 39.05 -6.47 -8.69
N THR A 183 39.93 -6.43 -7.73
CA THR A 183 40.17 -7.52 -6.80
C THR A 183 39.08 -7.54 -5.72
N ALA A 184 39.00 -8.65 -4.97
CA ALA A 184 38.09 -8.69 -3.83
C ALA A 184 38.59 -7.63 -2.83
N ALA A 185 37.92 -6.48 -2.86
CA ALA A 185 38.15 -5.44 -1.89
C ALA A 185 38.03 -6.06 -0.51
N ALA A 186 38.87 -5.66 0.42
CA ALA A 186 38.89 -6.18 1.78
C ALA A 186 37.50 -5.91 2.43
N THR A 187 36.61 -6.86 2.31
CA THR A 187 35.29 -6.75 2.90
C THR A 187 35.09 -7.86 3.93
N ASN A 188 34.49 -7.47 5.06
CA ASN A 188 34.02 -8.40 6.09
C ASN A 188 32.48 -8.51 6.07
N LEU A 189 31.85 -8.12 4.96
CA LEU A 189 30.40 -8.20 4.81
C LEU A 189 29.96 -9.67 4.78
N PRO A 190 28.99 -10.08 5.63
CA PRO A 190 28.46 -11.42 5.60
C PRO A 190 27.67 -11.63 4.31
N SER A 191 27.79 -12.80 3.70
CA SER A 191 26.95 -13.22 2.57
C SER A 191 25.58 -13.57 3.08
N PRO A 192 24.51 -12.88 2.64
CA PRO A 192 23.15 -13.18 3.07
C PRO A 192 22.69 -14.55 2.57
N ALA A 193 22.12 -15.36 3.45
CA ALA A 193 21.61 -16.71 3.11
C ALA A 193 20.38 -16.66 2.16
N ASN A 194 19.69 -15.52 2.06
CA ASN A 194 18.45 -15.35 1.30
C ASN A 194 18.50 -14.07 0.48
N ARG A 195 17.79 -14.07 -0.65
CA ARG A 195 17.65 -12.87 -1.48
C ARG A 195 16.89 -11.76 -0.75
N LEU A 196 17.16 -10.50 -1.11
CA LEU A 196 16.36 -9.35 -0.69
C LEU A 196 15.04 -9.37 -1.47
N ILE A 197 13.90 -9.27 -0.76
CA ILE A 197 12.57 -9.23 -1.36
C ILE A 197 12.07 -7.78 -1.32
N GLY A 198 11.57 -7.31 -2.47
CA GLY A 198 11.17 -5.91 -2.62
C GLY A 198 12.35 -4.94 -2.52
N ARG A 199 12.12 -3.73 -2.01
CA ARG A 199 13.16 -2.73 -1.71
C ARG A 199 13.88 -2.13 -2.93
N VAL A 200 13.33 -2.30 -4.13
CA VAL A 200 13.96 -1.79 -5.35
C VAL A 200 14.08 -0.26 -5.32
N ARG A 201 13.07 0.41 -4.78
CA ARG A 201 13.04 1.88 -4.66
C ARG A 201 14.04 2.37 -3.62
N GLU A 202 14.04 1.77 -2.43
CA GLU A 202 14.94 2.16 -1.34
C GLU A 202 16.40 1.86 -1.69
N LEU A 203 16.66 0.71 -2.32
CA LEU A 203 18.01 0.37 -2.81
C LEU A 203 18.46 1.37 -3.88
N GLY A 204 17.62 1.64 -4.87
CA GLY A 204 17.92 2.62 -5.92
C GLY A 204 18.15 4.02 -5.38
N GLY A 205 17.28 4.51 -4.48
CA GLY A 205 17.41 5.82 -3.85
C GLY A 205 18.68 5.95 -2.98
N ALA A 206 19.05 4.89 -2.24
CA ALA A 206 20.29 4.87 -1.46
C ALA A 206 21.52 4.92 -2.36
N LEU A 207 21.54 4.14 -3.45
CA LEU A 207 22.66 4.15 -4.41
C LEU A 207 22.77 5.49 -5.15
N GLU A 208 21.66 6.11 -5.50
CA GLU A 208 21.63 7.45 -6.12
C GLU A 208 22.21 8.51 -5.15
N LEU A 209 21.76 8.50 -3.89
CA LEU A 209 22.29 9.40 -2.87
C LEU A 209 23.80 9.20 -2.64
N LEU A 210 24.25 7.95 -2.44
CA LEU A 210 25.65 7.62 -2.18
C LEU A 210 26.57 7.77 -3.42
N GLY A 211 26.01 7.88 -4.61
CA GLY A 211 26.67 8.22 -5.85
C GLY A 211 26.99 9.72 -5.98
N ARG A 212 26.37 10.58 -5.18
CA ARG A 212 26.63 12.01 -5.14
C ARG A 212 27.88 12.33 -4.35
N PRO A 213 28.81 13.17 -4.86
CA PRO A 213 30.08 13.49 -4.17
C PRO A 213 29.90 14.27 -2.86
N ASP A 214 28.76 14.96 -2.69
CA ASP A 214 28.42 15.74 -1.50
C ASP A 214 27.81 14.89 -0.38
N VAL A 215 27.37 13.65 -0.66
CA VAL A 215 26.73 12.74 0.30
C VAL A 215 27.76 11.76 0.87
N ARG A 216 28.18 12.00 2.10
CA ARG A 216 29.19 11.21 2.80
C ARG A 216 28.67 10.51 4.06
N LEU A 217 27.47 10.82 4.50
CA LEU A 217 26.77 10.18 5.60
C LEU A 217 25.34 9.92 5.20
N LEU A 218 24.98 8.64 5.05
CA LEU A 218 23.61 8.20 4.82
C LEU A 218 23.14 7.35 6.00
N THR A 219 22.06 7.77 6.64
CA THR A 219 21.41 7.04 7.72
C THR A 219 20.11 6.40 7.23
N LEU A 220 20.06 5.07 7.29
CA LEU A 220 18.81 4.32 7.06
C LEU A 220 18.01 4.31 8.36
N THR A 221 16.85 4.97 8.36
CA THR A 221 15.96 5.05 9.53
C THR A 221 14.70 4.22 9.35
N GLY A 222 14.01 3.93 10.45
CA GLY A 222 12.72 3.24 10.43
C GLY A 222 12.51 2.30 11.61
N PRO A 223 11.28 1.76 11.77
CA PRO A 223 10.91 0.88 12.87
C PRO A 223 11.80 -0.35 13.02
N GLY A 224 11.82 -0.91 14.24
CA GLY A 224 12.48 -2.19 14.48
C GLY A 224 11.88 -3.31 13.62
N GLY A 225 12.71 -4.15 13.01
CA GLY A 225 12.23 -5.27 12.20
C GLY A 225 11.90 -4.95 10.74
N THR A 226 12.07 -3.71 10.25
CA THR A 226 11.84 -3.32 8.85
C THR A 226 12.91 -3.82 7.87
N GLY A 227 14.03 -4.36 8.36
CA GLY A 227 15.09 -4.89 7.51
C GLY A 227 16.18 -3.88 7.14
N LYS A 228 16.35 -2.78 7.89
CA LYS A 228 17.41 -1.77 7.67
C LYS A 228 18.80 -2.36 7.48
N SER A 229 19.25 -3.21 8.44
CA SER A 229 20.55 -3.88 8.38
C SER A 229 20.68 -4.77 7.14
N ARG A 230 19.61 -5.46 6.73
CA ARG A 230 19.60 -6.30 5.54
C ARG A 230 19.74 -5.47 4.25
N LEU A 231 19.02 -4.34 4.18
CA LEU A 231 19.14 -3.39 3.07
C LEU A 231 20.52 -2.73 3.04
N ALA A 232 21.05 -2.33 4.20
CA ALA A 232 22.38 -1.73 4.32
C ALA A 232 23.49 -2.67 3.85
N LEU A 233 23.39 -3.96 4.16
CA LEU A 233 24.32 -4.99 3.66
C LEU A 233 24.25 -5.11 2.13
N GLU A 234 23.06 -5.05 1.53
CA GLU A 234 22.91 -5.10 0.07
C GLU A 234 23.52 -3.87 -0.60
N ILE A 235 23.26 -2.66 -0.05
CA ILE A 235 23.86 -1.40 -0.52
C ILE A 235 25.39 -1.47 -0.42
N ALA A 236 25.90 -1.92 0.74
CA ALA A 236 27.35 -2.03 0.97
C ALA A 236 27.98 -3.05 0.03
N ALA A 237 27.32 -4.18 -0.26
CA ALA A 237 27.81 -5.20 -1.19
C ALA A 237 27.92 -4.67 -2.62
N VAL A 238 26.91 -3.89 -3.08
CA VAL A 238 26.95 -3.23 -4.41
C VAL A 238 28.12 -2.25 -4.47
N LEU A 239 28.26 -1.36 -3.48
CA LEU A 239 29.27 -0.31 -3.48
C LEU A 239 30.70 -0.82 -3.17
N ALA A 240 30.83 -1.99 -2.55
CA ALA A 240 32.14 -2.60 -2.28
C ALA A 240 32.98 -2.80 -3.56
N GLY A 241 32.32 -3.12 -4.69
CA GLY A 241 32.97 -3.26 -6.00
C GLY A 241 33.31 -1.94 -6.68
N GLU A 242 32.74 -0.81 -6.24
CA GLU A 242 32.95 0.53 -6.82
C GLU A 242 33.97 1.37 -6.06
N ARG A 243 34.26 1.04 -4.80
CA ARG A 243 35.24 1.73 -3.95
C ARG A 243 36.59 1.06 -4.02
N ARG A 244 37.66 1.85 -4.10
CA ARG A 244 39.03 1.35 -4.19
C ARG A 244 39.39 0.42 -3.02
N ASP A 245 39.02 0.77 -1.79
CA ASP A 245 39.33 0.02 -0.57
C ASP A 245 38.11 -0.75 -0.02
N GLY A 246 37.05 -0.88 -0.83
CA GLY A 246 35.88 -1.71 -0.58
C GLY A 246 34.90 -1.17 0.45
N ALA A 247 34.18 -2.11 1.10
CA ALA A 247 33.21 -1.81 2.15
C ALA A 247 33.46 -2.69 3.38
N GLN A 248 33.29 -2.14 4.57
CA GLN A 248 33.46 -2.86 5.83
C GLN A 248 32.30 -2.65 6.79
N LEU A 249 31.85 -3.73 7.42
CA LEU A 249 30.82 -3.73 8.45
C LEU A 249 31.46 -3.54 9.83
N VAL A 250 30.97 -2.57 10.58
CA VAL A 250 31.27 -2.36 12.00
C VAL A 250 29.99 -2.61 12.79
N PRO A 251 29.83 -3.78 13.43
CA PRO A 251 28.66 -4.08 14.24
C PRO A 251 28.75 -3.34 15.58
N LEU A 252 27.87 -2.36 15.80
CA LEU A 252 27.83 -1.57 17.04
C LEU A 252 26.84 -2.16 18.06
N ALA A 253 25.99 -3.08 17.64
CA ALA A 253 25.00 -3.74 18.47
C ALA A 253 25.51 -4.30 19.83
N PRO A 254 26.71 -4.86 19.96
CA PRO A 254 27.21 -5.39 21.22
C PRO A 254 27.74 -4.32 22.18
N LEU A 255 27.90 -3.07 21.74
CA LEU A 255 28.49 -2.02 22.55
C LEU A 255 27.46 -1.43 23.51
N GLY A 256 27.81 -1.30 24.78
CA GLY A 256 26.98 -0.64 25.80
C GLY A 256 27.38 0.81 26.08
N ASP A 257 28.47 1.31 25.49
CA ASP A 257 29.02 2.64 25.74
C ASP A 257 29.52 3.26 24.43
N ALA A 258 29.09 4.51 24.17
CA ALA A 258 29.50 5.30 23.01
C ALA A 258 31.00 5.54 22.92
N ALA A 259 31.70 5.58 24.05
CA ALA A 259 33.15 5.73 24.13
C ALA A 259 33.91 4.56 23.47
N LEU A 260 33.29 3.40 23.30
CA LEU A 260 33.87 2.22 22.67
C LEU A 260 33.79 2.19 21.15
N VAL A 261 33.01 3.12 20.54
CA VAL A 261 32.84 3.17 19.09
C VAL A 261 34.14 3.35 18.30
N PRO A 262 35.04 4.27 18.66
CA PRO A 262 36.33 4.37 18.00
C PRO A 262 37.12 3.07 18.03
N SER A 263 37.10 2.34 19.15
CA SER A 263 37.76 1.05 19.32
C SER A 263 37.18 -0.05 18.41
N ALA A 264 35.85 -0.04 18.23
CA ALA A 264 35.19 -0.98 17.30
C ALA A 264 35.58 -0.70 15.86
N ILE A 265 35.61 0.57 15.44
CA ILE A 265 36.04 0.98 14.10
C ILE A 265 37.53 0.62 13.92
N ALA A 266 38.42 0.96 14.90
CA ALA A 266 39.85 0.67 14.85
C ALA A 266 40.15 -0.81 14.57
N ARG A 267 39.43 -1.70 15.25
CA ARG A 267 39.57 -3.17 15.05
C ARG A 267 39.24 -3.61 13.63
N VAL A 268 38.20 -3.01 13.02
CA VAL A 268 37.77 -3.38 11.68
C VAL A 268 38.69 -2.80 10.61
N VAL A 269 39.16 -1.57 10.77
CA VAL A 269 40.04 -0.90 9.78
C VAL A 269 41.54 -1.24 9.98
N GLY A 270 41.87 -1.95 11.05
CA GLY A 270 43.26 -2.34 11.34
C GLY A 270 44.14 -1.24 11.94
N ALA A 271 43.53 -0.26 12.65
CA ALA A 271 44.30 0.77 13.34
C ALA A 271 45.09 0.17 14.54
N ARG A 272 46.30 0.66 14.77
CA ARG A 272 47.17 0.13 15.81
C ARG A 272 46.70 0.48 17.22
N GLU A 273 46.07 1.63 17.37
CA GLU A 273 45.52 2.09 18.63
C GLU A 273 44.00 2.21 18.57
N PRO A 274 43.28 1.94 19.68
CA PRO A 274 41.83 1.99 19.72
C PRO A 274 41.29 3.44 19.89
N THR A 275 41.90 4.39 19.21
CA THR A 275 41.58 5.82 19.30
C THR A 275 41.02 6.35 17.99
N LEU A 276 40.16 7.39 18.05
CA LEU A 276 39.64 8.03 16.88
C LEU A 276 40.71 8.65 15.98
N ALA A 277 41.79 9.18 16.59
CA ALA A 277 42.94 9.76 15.88
C ALA A 277 43.64 8.70 15.01
N ALA A 278 43.92 7.51 15.57
CA ALA A 278 44.54 6.40 14.83
C ALA A 278 43.63 5.85 13.72
N VAL A 279 42.31 5.84 13.95
CA VAL A 279 41.30 5.48 12.89
C VAL A 279 41.34 6.49 11.74
N ILE A 280 41.38 7.79 12.06
CA ILE A 280 41.44 8.86 11.04
C ILE A 280 42.78 8.75 10.26
N GLU A 281 43.90 8.48 10.91
CA GLU A 281 45.22 8.32 10.26
C GLU A 281 45.19 7.18 9.22
N VAL A 282 44.61 6.02 9.57
CA VAL A 282 44.49 4.86 8.65
C VAL A 282 43.53 5.16 7.50
N LEU A 283 42.50 5.96 7.74
CA LEU A 283 41.43 6.22 6.77
C LEU A 283 41.65 7.49 5.95
N ALA A 284 42.67 8.34 6.26
CA ALA A 284 42.85 9.64 5.63
C ALA A 284 42.90 9.60 4.09
N ASP A 285 43.58 8.59 3.52
CA ASP A 285 43.73 8.37 2.09
C ASP A 285 42.86 7.20 1.56
N SER A 286 42.01 6.62 2.40
CA SER A 286 41.17 5.47 2.03
C SER A 286 39.89 5.91 1.34
N ASP A 287 39.59 5.24 0.22
CA ASP A 287 38.28 5.34 -0.45
C ASP A 287 37.44 4.11 -0.10
N ARG A 288 36.74 4.19 1.02
CA ARG A 288 36.03 3.06 1.64
C ARG A 288 34.64 3.43 2.13
N LEU A 289 33.71 2.47 2.02
CA LEU A 289 32.43 2.54 2.71
C LEU A 289 32.54 1.86 4.08
N LEU A 290 32.15 2.54 5.15
CA LEU A 290 31.97 1.94 6.47
C LEU A 290 30.48 1.81 6.76
N LEU A 291 30.01 0.57 6.90
CA LEU A 291 28.65 0.27 7.35
C LEU A 291 28.64 0.16 8.88
N LEU A 292 28.05 1.15 9.55
CA LEU A 292 27.88 1.19 11.01
C LEU A 292 26.47 0.69 11.34
N ASP A 293 26.36 -0.54 11.83
CA ASP A 293 25.05 -1.15 12.06
C ASP A 293 24.60 -0.98 13.52
N ASN A 294 23.32 -0.53 13.70
CA ASN A 294 22.67 -0.29 14.99
C ASN A 294 23.30 0.85 15.81
N VAL A 295 23.31 2.06 15.26
CA VAL A 295 23.89 3.24 15.92
C VAL A 295 23.03 3.82 17.04
N GLU A 296 21.72 3.51 17.09
CA GLU A 296 20.74 4.14 17.95
C GLU A 296 21.07 4.14 19.46
N HIS A 297 21.80 3.15 19.96
CA HIS A 297 22.15 3.06 21.40
C HIS A 297 23.52 3.67 21.74
N VAL A 298 24.25 4.09 20.72
CA VAL A 298 25.52 4.81 20.84
C VAL A 298 25.43 6.17 20.12
N ALA A 299 24.22 6.75 20.04
CA ALA A 299 23.98 8.03 19.34
C ALA A 299 24.85 9.19 19.86
N ASP A 300 25.25 9.16 21.12
CA ASP A 300 26.20 10.12 21.71
C ASP A 300 27.55 10.11 21.00
N SER A 301 27.91 9.06 20.25
CA SER A 301 29.10 9.00 19.41
C SER A 301 28.98 9.76 18.08
N ALA A 302 27.85 10.38 17.78
CA ALA A 302 27.58 11.10 16.53
C ALA A 302 28.63 12.18 16.22
N THR A 303 29.19 12.84 17.26
CA THR A 303 30.30 13.77 17.14
C THR A 303 31.60 13.12 16.64
N SER A 304 31.84 11.85 16.98
CA SER A 304 32.99 11.08 16.50
C SER A 304 32.87 10.77 15.00
N PHE A 305 31.62 10.54 14.49
CA PHE A 305 31.40 10.35 13.07
C PHE A 305 31.63 11.64 12.27
N ALA A 306 31.27 12.80 12.81
CA ALA A 306 31.57 14.08 12.17
C ALA A 306 33.07 14.34 12.10
N GLN A 307 33.83 14.04 13.18
CA GLN A 307 35.29 14.15 13.21
C GLN A 307 35.96 13.16 12.24
N LEU A 308 35.46 11.93 12.15
CA LEU A 308 35.96 10.93 11.20
C LEU A 308 35.78 11.41 9.75
N LEU A 309 34.60 11.92 9.41
CA LEU A 309 34.31 12.44 8.08
C LEU A 309 35.17 13.70 7.76
N ALA A 310 35.50 14.52 8.75
CA ALA A 310 36.35 15.67 8.54
C ALA A 310 37.82 15.26 8.29
N GLY A 311 38.32 14.22 9.00
CA GLY A 311 39.69 13.74 8.88
C GLY A 311 39.93 12.75 7.74
N ALA A 312 38.89 12.08 7.21
CA ALA A 312 38.97 11.10 6.14
C ALA A 312 38.08 11.49 4.96
N PRO A 313 38.50 12.35 4.03
CA PRO A 313 37.68 13.04 3.05
C PRO A 313 37.05 12.11 1.99
N ARG A 314 37.56 10.91 1.76
CA ARG A 314 37.04 9.95 0.79
C ARG A 314 36.22 8.83 1.43
N VAL A 315 36.18 8.77 2.76
CA VAL A 315 35.33 7.79 3.47
C VAL A 315 33.87 8.18 3.41
N THR A 316 33.04 7.19 3.19
CA THR A 316 31.58 7.31 3.24
C THR A 316 31.05 6.45 4.39
N LEU A 317 30.14 6.99 5.18
CA LEU A 317 29.44 6.27 6.25
C LEU A 317 28.01 5.92 5.81
N LEU A 318 27.68 4.65 5.88
CA LEU A 318 26.31 4.15 5.80
C LEU A 318 25.93 3.67 7.19
N THR A 319 24.89 4.24 7.77
CA THR A 319 24.49 3.90 9.15
C THR A 319 23.08 3.35 9.17
N THR A 320 22.81 2.45 10.10
CA THR A 320 21.45 2.02 10.42
C THR A 320 21.07 2.48 11.81
N SER A 321 19.92 3.12 11.92
CA SER A 321 19.40 3.64 13.18
C SER A 321 17.88 3.61 13.18
N ARG A 322 17.25 3.75 14.34
CA ARG A 322 15.79 3.97 14.45
C ARG A 322 15.44 5.43 14.28
N SER A 323 16.34 6.32 14.67
CA SER A 323 16.24 7.77 14.59
C SER A 323 17.38 8.36 13.80
N PRO A 324 17.23 9.56 13.22
CA PRO A 324 18.35 10.34 12.68
C PRO A 324 19.41 10.59 13.73
N LEU A 325 20.67 10.77 13.29
CA LEU A 325 21.81 11.08 14.15
C LEU A 325 21.92 12.57 14.47
N HIS A 326 21.21 13.41 13.70
CA HIS A 326 21.23 14.87 13.79
C HIS A 326 22.65 15.48 13.65
N VAL A 327 23.43 14.92 12.72
CA VAL A 327 24.80 15.37 12.42
C VAL A 327 24.80 16.23 11.15
N LEU A 328 25.63 17.28 11.14
CA LEU A 328 25.75 18.12 9.94
C LEU A 328 26.23 17.30 8.73
N GLY A 329 25.51 17.41 7.61
CA GLY A 329 25.79 16.63 6.39
C GLY A 329 25.17 15.23 6.37
N GLU A 330 24.37 14.88 7.38
CA GLU A 330 23.59 13.65 7.37
C GLU A 330 22.49 13.71 6.31
N HIS A 331 22.38 12.66 5.51
CA HIS A 331 21.23 12.37 4.68
C HIS A 331 20.46 11.21 5.30
N VAL A 332 19.13 11.33 5.35
CA VAL A 332 18.27 10.33 5.98
C VAL A 332 17.40 9.68 4.92
N LEU A 333 17.44 8.34 4.88
CA LEU A 333 16.53 7.55 4.05
C LEU A 333 15.64 6.69 4.96
N LEU A 334 14.34 6.96 4.91
CA LEU A 334 13.35 6.17 5.63
C LEU A 334 13.16 4.81 4.96
N VAL A 335 13.26 3.72 5.74
CA VAL A 335 12.97 2.34 5.32
C VAL A 335 11.59 1.96 5.86
N PRO A 336 10.52 2.09 5.05
CA PRO A 336 9.16 1.79 5.48
C PRO A 336 8.96 0.27 5.65
N PRO A 337 7.81 -0.22 6.17
CA PRO A 337 7.38 -1.60 6.02
C PRO A 337 7.38 -2.05 4.54
N LEU A 338 7.29 -3.34 4.25
CA LEU A 338 7.17 -3.84 2.88
C LEU A 338 5.81 -3.44 2.28
N SER A 339 5.73 -3.44 0.93
CA SER A 339 4.42 -3.42 0.28
C SER A 339 3.65 -4.70 0.62
N GLU A 340 2.31 -4.68 0.56
CA GLU A 340 1.50 -5.88 0.82
C GLU A 340 1.88 -7.05 -0.11
N ASP A 341 2.21 -6.76 -1.36
CA ASP A 341 2.63 -7.78 -2.32
C ASP A 341 3.99 -8.39 -1.98
N ASP A 342 4.99 -7.57 -1.64
CA ASP A 342 6.31 -8.06 -1.23
C ASP A 342 6.24 -8.81 0.11
N ALA A 343 5.41 -8.33 1.04
CA ALA A 343 5.16 -8.98 2.32
C ALA A 343 4.55 -10.38 2.14
N ALA A 344 3.58 -10.52 1.25
CA ALA A 344 2.96 -11.80 0.93
C ALA A 344 3.95 -12.76 0.23
N VAL A 345 4.81 -12.25 -0.64
CA VAL A 345 5.90 -13.04 -1.25
C VAL A 345 6.89 -13.50 -0.20
N LEU A 346 7.32 -12.62 0.70
CA LEU A 346 8.22 -12.97 1.80
C LEU A 346 7.61 -14.06 2.69
N PHE A 347 6.34 -13.91 3.07
CA PHE A 347 5.63 -14.89 3.88
C PHE A 347 5.59 -16.27 3.21
N ALA A 348 5.23 -16.33 1.93
CA ALA A 348 5.15 -17.57 1.17
C ALA A 348 6.51 -18.27 1.07
N GLU A 349 7.60 -17.53 0.79
CA GLU A 349 8.95 -18.08 0.74
C GLU A 349 9.43 -18.62 2.10
N ARG A 350 9.14 -17.89 3.19
CA ARG A 350 9.53 -18.30 4.54
C ARG A 350 8.72 -19.48 5.05
N ALA A 351 7.42 -19.55 4.74
CA ALA A 351 6.58 -20.71 5.06
C ALA A 351 7.05 -21.97 4.31
N ALA A 352 7.43 -21.83 3.04
CA ALA A 352 8.02 -22.91 2.27
C ALA A 352 9.36 -23.39 2.86
N ALA A 353 10.24 -22.48 3.24
CA ALA A 353 11.51 -22.80 3.90
C ALA A 353 11.31 -23.48 5.27
N ALA A 354 10.19 -23.24 5.95
CA ALA A 354 9.80 -23.90 7.18
C ALA A 354 9.19 -25.30 6.99
N GLY A 355 9.10 -25.78 5.73
CA GLY A 355 8.62 -27.14 5.41
C GLY A 355 7.11 -27.24 5.19
N HIS A 356 6.43 -26.13 4.97
CA HIS A 356 5.01 -26.10 4.61
C HIS A 356 4.85 -25.98 3.08
N ALA A 357 3.77 -26.55 2.53
CA ALA A 357 3.42 -26.26 1.14
C ALA A 357 3.24 -24.74 0.99
N PRO A 358 3.92 -24.06 0.03
CA PRO A 358 3.91 -22.60 -0.02
C PRO A 358 2.48 -22.08 -0.22
N PRO A 359 1.94 -21.30 0.73
CA PRO A 359 0.65 -20.65 0.52
C PRO A 359 0.79 -19.66 -0.64
N ARG A 360 -0.28 -19.46 -1.40
CA ARG A 360 -0.24 -18.50 -2.51
C ARG A 360 -0.21 -17.08 -1.94
N ALA A 361 0.72 -16.26 -2.39
CA ALA A 361 0.81 -14.85 -2.00
C ALA A 361 -0.49 -14.06 -2.33
N SER A 362 -1.27 -14.52 -3.30
CA SER A 362 -2.57 -13.93 -3.68
C SER A 362 -3.74 -14.35 -2.78
N GLU A 363 -3.55 -15.30 -1.84
CA GLU A 363 -4.62 -15.73 -0.94
C GLU A 363 -5.05 -14.58 0.00
N PRO A 364 -6.36 -14.29 0.13
CA PRO A 364 -6.84 -13.21 1.00
C PRO A 364 -6.38 -13.34 2.45
N ALA A 365 -6.34 -14.55 2.98
CA ALA A 365 -5.87 -14.82 4.34
C ALA A 365 -4.39 -14.48 4.55
N VAL A 366 -3.54 -14.71 3.53
CA VAL A 366 -2.11 -14.34 3.57
C VAL A 366 -1.95 -12.82 3.58
N ARG A 367 -2.67 -12.11 2.71
CA ARG A 367 -2.63 -10.65 2.65
C ARG A 367 -3.12 -10.01 3.95
N GLU A 368 -4.25 -10.49 4.49
CA GLU A 368 -4.78 -10.01 5.76
C GLU A 368 -3.81 -10.28 6.92
N LEU A 369 -3.16 -11.46 6.95
CA LEU A 369 -2.14 -11.77 7.94
C LEU A 369 -0.95 -10.80 7.84
N CYS A 370 -0.43 -10.56 6.61
CA CYS A 370 0.66 -9.62 6.40
C CYS A 370 0.30 -8.19 6.83
N ARG A 371 -0.94 -7.76 6.58
CA ARG A 371 -1.44 -6.43 7.01
C ARG A 371 -1.48 -6.32 8.53
N ARG A 372 -1.99 -7.34 9.24
CA ARG A 372 -1.97 -7.38 10.71
C ARG A 372 -0.58 -7.51 11.33
N LEU A 373 0.41 -7.93 10.55
CA LEU A 373 1.82 -7.93 10.91
C LEU A 373 2.52 -6.64 10.50
N ASP A 374 1.76 -5.59 10.14
CA ASP A 374 2.27 -4.29 9.66
C ASP A 374 3.24 -4.41 8.47
N CYS A 375 3.18 -5.51 7.70
CA CYS A 375 4.13 -5.83 6.64
C CYS A 375 5.61 -5.77 7.08
N LEU A 376 5.87 -5.99 8.38
CA LEU A 376 7.21 -6.00 8.95
C LEU A 376 7.93 -7.32 8.64
N PRO A 377 9.09 -7.31 7.94
CA PRO A 377 9.83 -8.53 7.61
C PRO A 377 10.04 -9.47 8.78
N LEU A 378 10.48 -8.95 9.93
CA LEU A 378 10.73 -9.76 11.12
C LEU A 378 9.45 -10.43 11.64
N ALA A 379 8.35 -9.69 11.69
CA ALA A 379 7.07 -10.24 12.14
C ALA A 379 6.55 -11.33 11.18
N ILE A 380 6.72 -11.10 9.88
CA ILE A 380 6.36 -12.04 8.82
C ILE A 380 7.18 -13.34 8.93
N GLU A 381 8.49 -13.25 9.11
CA GLU A 381 9.37 -14.42 9.25
C GLU A 381 9.03 -15.24 10.51
N LEU A 382 8.75 -14.57 11.64
CA LEU A 382 8.32 -15.22 12.87
C LEU A 382 6.97 -15.92 12.73
N ALA A 383 6.01 -15.29 12.04
CA ALA A 383 4.69 -15.85 11.76
C ALA A 383 4.79 -17.03 10.78
N ALA A 384 5.55 -16.89 9.71
CA ALA A 384 5.76 -17.95 8.71
C ALA A 384 6.35 -19.23 9.33
N ALA A 385 7.24 -19.10 10.30
CA ALA A 385 7.80 -20.23 11.05
C ALA A 385 6.74 -21.00 11.88
N ARG A 386 5.56 -20.44 12.11
CA ARG A 386 4.44 -21.07 12.84
C ARG A 386 3.43 -21.75 11.93
N VAL A 387 3.49 -21.50 10.62
CA VAL A 387 2.55 -22.06 9.64
C VAL A 387 2.51 -23.59 9.65
N PRO A 388 3.64 -24.33 9.74
CA PRO A 388 3.61 -25.79 9.79
C PRO A 388 2.79 -26.34 10.97
N LEU A 389 2.70 -25.61 12.08
CA LEU A 389 1.98 -26.03 13.28
C LEU A 389 0.49 -25.62 13.26
N LEU A 390 0.19 -24.40 12.77
CA LEU A 390 -1.13 -23.79 12.97
C LEU A 390 -1.93 -23.63 11.68
N GLY A 391 -1.29 -23.61 10.53
CA GLY A 391 -1.88 -23.17 9.27
C GLY A 391 -2.20 -21.66 9.25
N VAL A 392 -2.39 -21.10 8.06
CA VAL A 392 -2.55 -19.64 7.87
C VAL A 392 -3.81 -19.10 8.55
N GLU A 393 -4.96 -19.75 8.34
CA GLU A 393 -6.23 -19.28 8.90
C GLU A 393 -6.28 -19.32 10.44
N THR A 394 -5.71 -20.37 11.06
CA THR A 394 -5.67 -20.44 12.52
C THR A 394 -4.69 -19.41 13.09
N LEU A 395 -3.57 -19.20 12.40
CA LEU A 395 -2.61 -18.16 12.76
C LEU A 395 -3.26 -16.78 12.70
N LEU A 396 -4.03 -16.49 11.65
CA LEU A 396 -4.75 -15.23 11.48
C LEU A 396 -5.76 -14.98 12.62
N ARG A 397 -6.51 -16.02 13.03
CA ARG A 397 -7.47 -15.92 14.17
C ARG A 397 -6.82 -15.77 15.54
N ARG A 398 -5.61 -16.30 15.73
CA ARG A 398 -4.91 -16.34 17.04
C ARG A 398 -3.67 -15.44 17.08
N LEU A 399 -3.55 -14.53 16.12
CA LEU A 399 -2.40 -13.63 16.04
C LEU A 399 -2.28 -12.80 17.33
N SER A 400 -1.12 -12.86 17.96
CA SER A 400 -0.74 -12.06 19.13
C SER A 400 0.78 -11.93 19.21
N LEU A 401 1.29 -10.92 19.89
CA LEU A 401 2.74 -10.73 20.13
C LEU A 401 3.39 -11.96 20.78
N ALA A 402 2.67 -12.68 21.62
CA ALA A 402 3.17 -13.89 22.28
C ALA A 402 3.47 -15.02 21.29
N LEU A 403 2.73 -15.12 20.19
CA LEU A 403 2.98 -16.12 19.14
C LEU A 403 4.19 -15.78 18.28
N LEU A 404 4.56 -14.50 18.19
CA LEU A 404 5.70 -13.98 17.41
C LEU A 404 7.02 -14.11 18.18
N SER A 405 7.36 -15.35 18.59
CA SER A 405 8.54 -15.71 19.37
C SER A 405 9.32 -16.85 18.72
N GLY A 406 10.58 -17.06 19.11
CA GLY A 406 11.41 -18.19 18.66
C GLY A 406 12.09 -17.96 17.33
N GLY A 407 12.58 -16.74 17.07
CA GLY A 407 13.43 -16.42 15.90
C GLY A 407 14.75 -17.21 15.87
N PRO A 408 15.51 -17.07 14.77
CA PRO A 408 16.78 -17.76 14.56
C PRO A 408 17.75 -17.58 15.72
N ARG A 409 18.45 -18.65 16.10
CA ARG A 409 19.35 -18.67 17.28
C ARG A 409 20.63 -17.86 17.09
N ASP A 410 20.98 -17.55 15.86
CA ASP A 410 22.13 -16.72 15.45
C ASP A 410 21.86 -15.21 15.58
N LEU A 411 20.59 -14.80 15.79
CA LEU A 411 20.26 -13.40 16.04
C LEU A 411 20.52 -13.00 17.50
N PRO A 412 20.86 -11.72 17.76
CA PRO A 412 20.91 -11.16 19.11
C PRO A 412 19.60 -11.41 19.86
N GLU A 413 19.66 -11.62 21.18
CA GLU A 413 18.49 -11.97 22.00
C GLU A 413 17.33 -10.99 21.86
N ARG A 414 17.63 -9.70 21.71
CA ARG A 414 16.68 -8.60 21.46
C ARG A 414 15.95 -8.68 20.11
N GLN A 415 16.48 -9.43 19.13
CA GLN A 415 15.90 -9.63 17.80
C GLN A 415 15.25 -11.01 17.64
N ARG A 416 15.31 -11.88 18.66
CA ARG A 416 14.70 -13.20 18.62
C ARG A 416 13.21 -13.19 18.78
N THR A 417 12.64 -12.11 19.32
CA THR A 417 11.19 -11.92 19.40
C THR A 417 10.86 -10.46 19.04
N LEU A 418 9.71 -10.25 18.42
CA LEU A 418 9.24 -8.89 18.13
C LEU A 418 9.04 -8.10 19.43
N ARG A 419 8.52 -8.77 20.46
CA ARG A 419 8.33 -8.17 21.79
C ARG A 419 9.63 -7.61 22.36
N SER A 420 10.71 -8.41 22.37
CA SER A 420 12.02 -7.94 22.89
C SER A 420 12.55 -6.70 22.13
N THR A 421 12.25 -6.61 20.84
CA THR A 421 12.60 -5.46 20.01
C THR A 421 11.84 -4.20 20.43
N ILE A 422 10.53 -4.34 20.74
CA ILE A 422 9.69 -3.24 21.20
C ILE A 422 10.03 -2.85 22.62
N ASP A 423 10.17 -3.83 23.55
CA ASP A 423 10.58 -3.63 24.96
C ASP A 423 11.82 -2.78 25.06
N TRP A 424 12.81 -3.08 24.23
CA TRP A 424 14.07 -2.32 24.23
C TRP A 424 13.85 -0.84 23.81
N SER A 425 13.07 -0.57 22.76
CA SER A 425 12.74 0.81 22.33
C SER A 425 11.96 1.56 23.41
N TYR A 426 10.99 0.88 24.00
CA TYR A 426 10.16 1.42 25.08
C TYR A 426 11.01 1.73 26.33
N GLY A 427 12.04 0.91 26.59
CA GLY A 427 12.99 1.11 27.67
C GLY A 427 13.74 2.44 27.61
N LEU A 428 14.00 2.97 26.42
CA LEU A 428 14.72 4.25 26.20
C LEU A 428 13.84 5.48 26.45
N LEU A 429 12.52 5.34 26.52
CA LEU A 429 11.59 6.43 26.70
C LEU A 429 11.57 6.98 28.13
N THR A 430 11.40 8.28 28.27
CA THR A 430 11.08 8.94 29.55
C THR A 430 9.70 8.51 30.05
N PRO A 431 9.37 8.70 31.34
CA PRO A 431 8.03 8.42 31.86
C PRO A 431 6.91 9.18 31.14
N ALA A 432 7.13 10.42 30.73
CA ALA A 432 6.14 11.22 29.99
C ALA A 432 5.90 10.64 28.58
N GLN A 433 6.95 10.28 27.87
CA GLN A 433 6.88 9.63 26.55
C GLN A 433 6.20 8.26 26.60
N ARG A 434 6.43 7.47 27.65
CA ARG A 434 5.73 6.19 27.89
C ARG A 434 4.24 6.39 28.11
N LEU A 435 3.86 7.46 28.83
CA LEU A 435 2.47 7.83 29.02
C LEU A 435 1.79 8.21 27.72
N LEU A 436 2.44 9.05 26.92
CA LEU A 436 1.97 9.49 25.62
C LEU A 436 1.82 8.30 24.66
N HIS A 437 2.84 7.46 24.56
CA HIS A 437 2.84 6.27 23.73
C HIS A 437 1.67 5.33 24.04
N GLY A 438 1.40 5.09 25.34
CA GLY A 438 0.25 4.29 25.77
C GLY A 438 -1.10 4.99 25.52
N SER A 439 -1.14 6.34 25.59
CA SER A 439 -2.38 7.11 25.36
C SER A 439 -2.81 7.08 23.90
N LEU A 440 -1.86 7.08 22.97
CA LEU A 440 -2.14 7.03 21.54
C LEU A 440 -2.61 5.64 21.06
N ALA A 441 -2.36 4.59 21.85
CA ALA A 441 -2.69 3.22 21.48
C ALA A 441 -4.21 2.95 21.41
N VAL A 442 -5.04 3.81 21.99
CA VAL A 442 -6.51 3.66 21.93
C VAL A 442 -7.10 4.06 20.56
N PHE A 443 -6.28 4.57 19.64
CA PHE A 443 -6.70 4.95 18.29
C PHE A 443 -6.24 3.90 17.25
N PRO A 444 -7.04 2.89 16.92
CA PRO A 444 -6.64 1.86 15.96
C PRO A 444 -6.34 2.40 14.54
N ALA A 445 -7.02 3.44 14.09
CA ALA A 445 -6.74 4.09 12.82
C ALA A 445 -5.67 5.20 12.90
N GLY A 446 -4.98 5.34 14.05
CA GLY A 446 -4.20 6.52 14.34
C GLY A 446 -5.10 7.73 14.63
N CYS A 447 -4.51 8.91 14.80
CA CYS A 447 -5.24 10.11 15.19
C CYS A 447 -4.66 11.37 14.55
N THR A 448 -5.46 12.41 14.48
CA THR A 448 -5.02 13.78 14.22
C THR A 448 -4.40 14.39 15.48
N LEU A 449 -3.69 15.51 15.34
CA LEU A 449 -3.15 16.23 16.51
C LEU A 449 -4.26 16.63 17.48
N ALA A 450 -5.40 17.12 16.98
CA ALA A 450 -6.56 17.50 17.80
C ALA A 450 -7.15 16.31 18.59
N ALA A 451 -7.22 15.12 17.98
CA ALA A 451 -7.65 13.90 18.66
C ALA A 451 -6.66 13.48 19.76
N ALA A 452 -5.35 13.60 19.47
CA ALA A 452 -4.31 13.36 20.48
C ALA A 452 -4.40 14.33 21.64
N GLU A 453 -4.62 15.63 21.42
CA GLU A 453 -4.84 16.65 22.45
C GLU A 453 -6.05 16.35 23.35
N ALA A 454 -7.12 15.81 22.79
CA ALA A 454 -8.32 15.45 23.54
C ALA A 454 -8.09 14.28 24.52
N VAL A 455 -7.24 13.32 24.15
CA VAL A 455 -7.02 12.08 24.93
C VAL A 455 -5.77 12.15 25.81
N CYS A 456 -4.69 12.75 25.30
CA CYS A 456 -3.41 12.78 25.98
C CYS A 456 -3.34 13.95 27.00
N THR A 457 -2.53 13.77 28.04
CA THR A 457 -2.23 14.81 29.05
C THR A 457 -0.75 15.08 29.04
N SER A 458 -0.25 15.75 28.03
CA SER A 458 1.15 16.18 27.93
C SER A 458 1.22 17.70 27.94
N GLU A 459 2.20 18.27 28.63
CA GLU A 459 2.48 19.72 28.62
C GLU A 459 3.23 20.13 27.34
N ASP A 460 4.00 19.19 26.74
CA ASP A 460 4.73 19.38 25.48
C ASP A 460 4.41 18.26 24.50
N LEU A 461 3.13 18.18 24.09
CA LEU A 461 2.66 17.11 23.21
C LEU A 461 3.45 17.04 21.90
N VAL A 462 3.71 18.20 21.27
CA VAL A 462 4.38 18.25 19.96
C VAL A 462 5.84 17.79 20.06
N GLY A 463 6.57 18.25 21.07
CA GLY A 463 7.95 17.83 21.32
C GLY A 463 8.05 16.33 21.62
N GLU A 464 7.16 15.78 22.45
CA GLU A 464 7.14 14.36 22.79
C GLU A 464 6.72 13.49 21.60
N LEU A 465 5.78 13.94 20.76
CA LEU A 465 5.41 13.27 19.50
C LEU A 465 6.61 13.22 18.55
N GLY A 466 7.40 14.30 18.46
CA GLY A 466 8.63 14.35 17.68
C GLY A 466 9.61 13.26 18.10
N VAL A 467 9.87 13.10 19.38
CA VAL A 467 10.76 12.04 19.90
C VAL A 467 10.23 10.63 19.61
N LEU A 468 8.92 10.42 19.74
CA LEU A 468 8.33 9.10 19.42
C LEU A 468 8.36 8.80 17.91
N LEU A 469 8.21 9.81 17.05
CA LEU A 469 8.37 9.69 15.60
C LEU A 469 9.84 9.39 15.24
N ASP A 470 10.78 10.12 15.78
CA ASP A 470 12.22 9.90 15.60
C ASP A 470 12.62 8.50 16.06
N GLY A 471 12.08 8.05 17.20
CA GLY A 471 12.26 6.70 17.73
C GLY A 471 11.55 5.60 16.92
N SER A 472 10.86 5.94 15.85
CA SER A 472 10.07 5.01 15.01
C SER A 472 9.04 4.17 15.80
N LEU A 473 8.54 4.71 16.91
CA LEU A 473 7.42 4.15 17.69
C LEU A 473 6.08 4.71 17.22
N LEU A 474 6.13 5.81 16.46
CA LEU A 474 5.02 6.38 15.73
C LEU A 474 5.41 6.49 14.25
N LEU A 475 4.41 6.52 13.39
CA LEU A 475 4.52 6.84 11.98
C LEU A 475 3.68 8.08 11.69
N ARG A 476 4.17 8.91 10.79
CA ARG A 476 3.41 10.01 10.21
C ARG A 476 2.92 9.57 8.85
N ASP A 477 1.61 9.59 8.68
CA ASP A 477 0.95 9.40 7.40
C ASP A 477 0.22 10.70 6.99
N GLU A 478 -0.11 10.82 5.73
CA GLU A 478 -1.07 11.81 5.24
C GLU A 478 -2.37 11.07 4.99
N ASP A 479 -3.48 11.62 5.52
CA ASP A 479 -4.80 11.08 5.21
C ASP A 479 -5.21 11.44 3.76
N ARG A 480 -6.30 10.85 3.29
CA ARG A 480 -6.80 11.11 1.93
C ARG A 480 -7.26 12.56 1.73
N LEU A 481 -7.53 13.28 2.80
CA LEU A 481 -7.89 14.70 2.82
C LEU A 481 -6.66 15.62 2.88
N GLY A 482 -5.43 15.05 2.86
CA GLY A 482 -4.16 15.78 2.92
C GLY A 482 -3.78 16.26 4.32
N GLY A 483 -4.46 15.78 5.36
CA GLY A 483 -4.15 16.09 6.76
C GLY A 483 -3.06 15.17 7.35
N PRO A 484 -2.19 15.67 8.25
CA PRO A 484 -1.22 14.84 8.94
C PRO A 484 -1.90 13.94 9.97
N ARG A 485 -1.65 12.63 9.88
CA ARG A 485 -2.08 11.64 10.88
C ARG A 485 -0.89 10.98 11.55
N ILE A 486 -1.06 10.65 12.80
CA ILE A 486 -0.08 9.96 13.64
C ILE A 486 -0.65 8.59 13.97
N ARG A 487 0.08 7.54 13.67
CA ARG A 487 -0.34 6.17 14.00
C ARG A 487 0.78 5.33 14.58
N GLN A 488 0.42 4.31 15.30
CA GLN A 488 1.32 3.23 15.71
C GLN A 488 1.21 2.06 14.73
N LEU A 489 2.29 1.30 14.55
CA LEU A 489 2.20 -0.02 13.96
C LEU A 489 1.33 -0.91 14.87
N GLU A 490 0.54 -1.81 14.30
CA GLU A 490 -0.39 -2.63 15.08
C GLU A 490 0.30 -3.44 16.16
N THR A 491 1.46 -4.01 15.86
CA THR A 491 2.28 -4.75 16.82
C THR A 491 2.84 -3.87 17.94
N VAL A 492 3.15 -2.60 17.66
CA VAL A 492 3.59 -1.61 18.65
C VAL A 492 2.39 -1.14 19.49
N ARG A 493 1.23 -0.98 18.85
CA ARG A 493 -0.03 -0.60 19.51
C ARG A 493 -0.49 -1.68 20.51
N GLU A 494 -0.48 -2.96 20.08
CA GLU A 494 -0.81 -4.10 20.95
C GLU A 494 0.07 -4.10 22.21
N TYR A 495 1.37 -3.92 22.05
CA TYR A 495 2.30 -3.78 23.16
C TYR A 495 1.97 -2.60 24.08
N ALA A 496 1.66 -1.43 23.51
CA ALA A 496 1.33 -0.22 24.27
C ALA A 496 0.03 -0.38 25.06
N LEU A 497 -0.97 -1.07 24.49
CA LEU A 497 -2.22 -1.41 25.19
C LEU A 497 -1.97 -2.36 26.34
N GLU A 498 -1.18 -3.43 26.16
CA GLU A 498 -0.82 -4.35 27.27
C GLU A 498 -0.15 -3.62 28.43
N VAL A 499 0.80 -2.71 28.12
CA VAL A 499 1.49 -1.92 29.15
C VAL A 499 0.52 -0.95 29.85
N ALA A 500 -0.39 -0.31 29.11
CA ALA A 500 -1.39 0.59 29.69
C ALA A 500 -2.40 -0.17 30.57
N GLU A 501 -2.78 -1.38 30.18
CA GLU A 501 -3.64 -2.28 30.94
C GLU A 501 -2.96 -2.74 32.24
N ALA A 502 -1.73 -3.23 32.15
CA ALA A 502 -0.91 -3.63 33.32
C ALA A 502 -0.72 -2.48 34.31
N ALA A 503 -0.70 -1.24 33.84
CA ALA A 503 -0.65 -0.04 34.67
C ALA A 503 -2.01 0.45 35.18
N GLY A 504 -3.12 -0.24 34.89
CA GLY A 504 -4.48 0.13 35.29
C GLY A 504 -5.00 1.44 34.69
N ARG A 505 -4.50 1.85 33.51
CA ARG A 505 -4.82 3.13 32.88
C ARG A 505 -5.73 3.01 31.67
N LEU A 506 -5.86 1.81 31.09
CA LEU A 506 -6.49 1.60 29.80
C LEU A 506 -7.95 2.06 29.74
N ASP A 507 -8.77 1.74 30.76
CA ASP A 507 -10.17 2.14 30.80
C ASP A 507 -10.36 3.67 30.83
N ARG A 508 -9.49 4.38 31.58
CA ARG A 508 -9.53 5.84 31.59
C ARG A 508 -9.18 6.44 30.22
N LEU A 509 -8.24 5.84 29.51
CA LEU A 509 -7.86 6.28 28.17
C LEU A 509 -8.97 6.01 27.15
N ARG A 510 -9.58 4.84 27.18
CA ARG A 510 -10.72 4.48 26.34
C ARG A 510 -11.93 5.38 26.60
N ARG A 511 -12.21 5.72 27.86
CA ARG A 511 -13.28 6.69 28.19
C ARG A 511 -13.04 8.05 27.59
N ARG A 512 -11.79 8.55 27.59
CA ARG A 512 -11.44 9.83 26.93
C ARG A 512 -11.59 9.74 25.42
N GLN A 513 -11.17 8.63 24.84
CA GLN A 513 -11.32 8.41 23.42
C GLN A 513 -12.80 8.32 23.01
N ALA A 514 -13.65 7.69 23.81
CA ALA A 514 -15.09 7.64 23.57
C ALA A 514 -15.76 9.02 23.76
N ALA A 515 -15.29 9.85 24.70
CA ALA A 515 -15.76 11.22 24.84
C ALA A 515 -15.34 12.09 23.64
N TRP A 516 -14.12 11.90 23.11
CA TRP A 516 -13.69 12.52 21.86
C TRP A 516 -14.56 12.06 20.68
N ALA A 517 -14.85 10.75 20.59
CA ALA A 517 -15.71 10.19 19.54
C ALA A 517 -17.13 10.76 19.58
N LEU A 518 -17.67 11.01 20.78
CA LEU A 518 -18.96 11.69 20.94
C LEU A 518 -18.88 13.14 20.40
N GLY A 519 -17.87 13.92 20.78
CA GLY A 519 -17.72 15.28 20.24
C GLY A 519 -17.60 15.30 18.72
N LEU A 520 -16.85 14.38 18.13
CA LEU A 520 -16.75 14.23 16.69
C LEU A 520 -18.11 13.85 16.05
N ALA A 521 -18.87 12.97 16.68
CA ALA A 521 -20.18 12.53 16.17
C ALA A 521 -21.20 13.68 16.21
N GLU A 522 -21.23 14.48 17.29
CA GLU A 522 -22.10 15.65 17.45
C GLU A 522 -21.75 16.77 16.45
N GLU A 523 -20.44 17.05 16.23
CA GLU A 523 -20.01 17.95 15.15
C GLU A 523 -20.45 17.45 13.76
N ALA A 524 -20.29 16.14 13.53
CA ALA A 524 -20.65 15.53 12.26
C ALA A 524 -22.16 15.55 12.01
N GLU A 525 -23.00 15.43 13.03
CA GLU A 525 -24.45 15.51 12.90
C GLU A 525 -24.89 16.83 12.27
N GLU A 526 -24.31 17.96 12.74
CA GLU A 526 -24.55 19.27 12.16
C GLU A 526 -23.97 19.38 10.74
N GLY A 527 -22.74 18.93 10.53
CA GLY A 527 -22.04 18.99 9.26
C GLY A 527 -22.67 18.15 8.15
N LEU A 528 -23.17 16.96 8.49
CA LEU A 528 -23.90 16.06 7.57
C LEU A 528 -25.27 16.61 7.12
N GLY A 529 -25.79 17.63 7.81
CA GLY A 529 -26.98 18.38 7.40
C GLY A 529 -26.68 19.61 6.54
N GLY A 530 -25.42 19.94 6.28
CA GLY A 530 -24.96 21.16 5.62
C GLY A 530 -24.34 20.94 4.24
N PRO A 531 -23.78 22.01 3.64
CA PRO A 531 -23.18 21.96 2.28
C PRO A 531 -21.88 21.16 2.20
N HIS A 532 -21.25 20.82 3.32
CA HIS A 532 -20.00 20.05 3.40
C HIS A 532 -20.22 18.58 3.76
N GLN A 533 -21.37 18.02 3.40
CA GLN A 533 -21.73 16.64 3.71
C GLN A 533 -20.71 15.62 3.21
N ALA A 534 -20.20 15.79 1.97
CA ALA A 534 -19.24 14.86 1.38
C ALA A 534 -17.92 14.82 2.17
N ASP A 535 -17.39 15.97 2.59
CA ASP A 535 -16.17 16.06 3.38
C ASP A 535 -16.34 15.37 4.75
N TRP A 536 -17.52 15.52 5.37
CA TRP A 536 -17.84 14.85 6.63
C TRP A 536 -17.97 13.34 6.49
N LEU A 537 -18.60 12.87 5.42
CA LEU A 537 -18.69 11.43 5.15
C LEU A 537 -17.31 10.81 4.96
N GLU A 538 -16.42 11.45 4.20
CA GLU A 538 -15.05 10.97 4.01
C GLU A 538 -14.25 11.01 5.32
N ARG A 539 -14.37 12.08 6.12
CA ARG A 539 -13.73 12.21 7.44
C ARG A 539 -14.19 11.11 8.39
N LEU A 540 -15.49 10.81 8.46
CA LEU A 540 -16.04 9.77 9.31
C LEU A 540 -15.60 8.36 8.88
N GLU A 541 -15.46 8.11 7.58
CA GLU A 541 -14.95 6.85 7.07
C GLU A 541 -13.47 6.61 7.49
N LEU A 542 -12.66 7.66 7.50
CA LEU A 542 -11.28 7.61 8.04
C LEU A 542 -11.25 7.32 9.55
N GLU A 543 -12.22 7.85 10.30
CA GLU A 543 -12.32 7.66 11.75
C GLU A 543 -13.15 6.43 12.15
N LEU A 544 -13.72 5.70 11.22
CA LEU A 544 -14.62 4.57 11.48
C LEU A 544 -14.01 3.50 12.42
N PRO A 545 -12.73 3.09 12.29
CA PRO A 545 -12.14 2.15 13.24
C PRO A 545 -12.03 2.73 14.66
N ASN A 546 -11.82 4.03 14.80
CA ASN A 546 -11.78 4.71 16.09
C ASN A 546 -13.19 4.82 16.72
N LEU A 547 -14.21 5.08 15.90
CA LEU A 547 -15.61 5.11 16.31
C LEU A 547 -16.10 3.73 16.75
N ARG A 548 -15.76 2.67 16.00
CA ARG A 548 -16.04 1.27 16.38
C ARG A 548 -15.43 0.92 17.74
N ALA A 549 -14.16 1.25 17.94
CA ALA A 549 -13.48 0.99 19.21
C ALA A 549 -14.13 1.72 20.40
N ALA A 550 -14.62 2.95 20.17
CA ALA A 550 -15.35 3.73 21.17
C ALA A 550 -16.71 3.09 21.52
N LEU A 551 -17.50 2.72 20.52
CA LEU A 551 -18.81 2.10 20.66
C LEU A 551 -18.72 0.75 21.37
N ASP A 552 -17.81 -0.12 20.94
CA ASP A 552 -17.63 -1.44 21.55
C ASP A 552 -17.20 -1.32 23.01
N TRP A 553 -16.19 -0.48 23.30
CA TRP A 553 -15.76 -0.26 24.67
C TRP A 553 -16.87 0.32 25.56
N ALA A 554 -17.62 1.32 25.08
CA ALA A 554 -18.68 1.95 25.86
C ALA A 554 -19.79 0.93 26.22
N LEU A 555 -20.18 0.08 25.27
CA LEU A 555 -21.16 -1.00 25.53
C LEU A 555 -20.63 -2.08 26.49
N ASP A 556 -19.38 -2.50 26.31
CA ASP A 556 -18.76 -3.54 27.13
C ASP A 556 -18.50 -3.05 28.56
N SER A 557 -18.29 -1.75 28.76
CA SER A 557 -18.07 -1.11 30.08
C SER A 557 -19.35 -0.65 30.77
N GLY A 558 -20.54 -0.85 30.16
CA GLY A 558 -21.82 -0.42 30.71
C GLY A 558 -22.15 1.06 30.53
N GLU A 559 -21.38 1.79 29.70
CA GLU A 559 -21.60 3.22 29.35
C GLU A 559 -22.60 3.32 28.18
N ALA A 560 -23.76 2.67 28.30
CA ALA A 560 -24.74 2.54 27.24
C ALA A 560 -25.27 3.89 26.73
N GLU A 561 -25.46 4.88 27.61
CA GLU A 561 -25.85 6.24 27.25
C GLU A 561 -24.83 6.87 26.28
N LEU A 562 -23.54 6.78 26.59
CA LEU A 562 -22.46 7.30 25.74
C LEU A 562 -22.46 6.63 24.36
N ALA A 563 -22.60 5.30 24.33
CA ALA A 563 -22.64 4.55 23.08
C ALA A 563 -23.85 4.93 22.20
N LEU A 564 -25.03 5.08 22.83
CA LEU A 564 -26.26 5.45 22.11
C LEU A 564 -26.18 6.87 21.56
N ARG A 565 -25.61 7.82 22.30
CA ARG A 565 -25.41 9.20 21.79
C ARG A 565 -24.47 9.22 20.59
N ILE A 566 -23.34 8.49 20.63
CA ILE A 566 -22.43 8.38 19.50
C ILE A 566 -23.16 7.74 18.30
N ALA A 567 -23.85 6.59 18.50
CA ALA A 567 -24.50 5.88 17.42
C ALA A 567 -25.65 6.67 16.81
N ALA A 568 -26.43 7.38 17.62
CA ALA A 568 -27.56 8.20 17.14
C ALA A 568 -27.10 9.41 16.36
N ALA A 569 -26.10 10.18 16.81
CA ALA A 569 -25.56 11.33 16.11
C ALA A 569 -25.02 10.98 14.72
N LEU A 570 -24.51 9.76 14.54
CA LEU A 570 -23.98 9.25 13.27
C LEU A 570 -25.05 8.58 12.36
N GLY A 571 -26.34 8.72 12.65
CA GLY A 571 -27.43 8.05 11.92
C GLY A 571 -27.36 8.26 10.40
N ARG A 572 -27.10 9.47 9.91
CA ARG A 572 -26.95 9.79 8.50
C ARG A 572 -25.76 9.12 7.86
N PHE A 573 -24.64 9.08 8.58
CA PHE A 573 -23.43 8.39 8.12
C PHE A 573 -23.65 6.88 7.96
N TRP A 574 -24.30 6.23 8.94
CA TRP A 574 -24.59 4.79 8.87
C TRP A 574 -25.43 4.41 7.67
N ARG A 575 -26.38 5.29 7.29
CA ARG A 575 -27.22 5.07 6.13
C ARG A 575 -26.48 5.27 4.81
N ALA A 576 -25.66 6.32 4.71
CA ALA A 576 -25.00 6.71 3.47
C ALA A 576 -23.93 5.68 3.01
N HIS A 577 -23.24 5.02 3.95
CA HIS A 577 -22.11 4.11 3.67
C HIS A 577 -22.42 2.63 3.90
N ALA A 578 -23.70 2.21 3.84
CA ALA A 578 -24.14 0.82 4.01
C ALA A 578 -23.76 0.16 5.36
N HIS A 579 -23.48 0.96 6.41
CA HIS A 579 -23.17 0.47 7.76
C HIS A 579 -24.42 0.25 8.64
N ALA A 580 -25.60 0.28 8.07
CA ALA A 580 -26.89 0.22 8.80
C ALA A 580 -27.03 -1.03 9.69
N SER A 581 -26.60 -2.20 9.22
CA SER A 581 -26.69 -3.46 9.99
C SER A 581 -25.81 -3.44 11.22
N GLU A 582 -24.60 -2.89 11.11
CA GLU A 582 -23.65 -2.77 12.22
C GLU A 582 -24.16 -1.76 13.25
N ALA A 583 -24.65 -0.61 12.81
CA ALA A 583 -25.22 0.43 13.67
C ALA A 583 -26.46 -0.08 14.41
N ARG A 584 -27.37 -0.82 13.76
CA ARG A 584 -28.52 -1.46 14.42
C ARG A 584 -28.09 -2.44 15.51
N THR A 585 -26.96 -3.13 15.34
CA THR A 585 -26.41 -4.03 16.38
C THR A 585 -25.96 -3.24 17.61
N TRP A 586 -25.23 -2.13 17.44
CA TRP A 586 -24.83 -1.28 18.58
C TRP A 586 -26.02 -0.62 19.26
N LEU A 587 -26.95 -0.05 18.49
CA LEU A 587 -28.17 0.53 19.03
C LEU A 587 -29.00 -0.51 19.81
N GLY A 588 -29.19 -1.71 19.28
CA GLY A 588 -29.91 -2.78 19.95
C GLY A 588 -29.24 -3.22 21.28
N ARG A 589 -27.89 -3.34 21.28
CA ARG A 589 -27.14 -3.63 22.51
C ARG A 589 -27.31 -2.53 23.56
N GLY A 590 -27.19 -1.26 23.15
CA GLY A 590 -27.33 -0.12 24.07
C GLY A 590 -28.76 0.04 24.61
N LEU A 591 -29.76 -0.12 23.74
CA LEU A 591 -31.19 -0.03 24.13
C LEU A 591 -31.65 -1.12 25.09
N ALA A 592 -30.89 -2.21 25.23
CA ALA A 592 -31.14 -3.25 26.23
C ALA A 592 -30.76 -2.81 27.66
N ALA A 593 -30.06 -1.69 27.84
CA ALA A 593 -29.73 -1.16 29.15
C ALA A 593 -30.99 -0.62 29.85
N PRO A 594 -31.15 -0.90 31.20
CA PRO A 594 -32.34 -0.50 31.90
C PRO A 594 -32.33 1.03 32.15
N ASP A 595 -31.81 1.73 32.74
CA ASP A 595 -31.97 3.12 33.24
C ASP A 595 -31.41 4.18 32.27
N LEU A 596 -31.90 4.20 31.03
CA LEU A 596 -31.52 5.21 30.04
C LEU A 596 -32.37 6.49 30.20
N PRO A 597 -31.78 7.69 30.02
CA PRO A 597 -32.55 8.92 29.88
C PRO A 597 -33.57 8.84 28.73
N ASP A 598 -34.78 9.35 28.94
CA ASP A 598 -35.88 9.25 27.97
C ASP A 598 -35.49 9.85 26.60
N ASP A 599 -34.77 10.95 26.56
CA ASP A 599 -34.32 11.64 25.34
C ASP A 599 -33.28 10.84 24.57
N VAL A 600 -32.31 10.22 25.28
CA VAL A 600 -31.30 9.35 24.67
C VAL A 600 -31.95 8.09 24.11
N ARG A 601 -32.86 7.47 24.87
CA ARG A 601 -33.61 6.29 24.42
C ARG A 601 -34.46 6.59 23.20
N ALA A 602 -35.17 7.74 23.20
CA ALA A 602 -35.99 8.19 22.08
C ALA A 602 -35.17 8.39 20.79
N SER A 603 -34.06 9.11 20.89
CA SER A 603 -33.17 9.37 19.76
C SER A 603 -32.59 8.06 19.19
N ALA A 604 -32.16 7.14 20.07
CA ALA A 604 -31.62 5.85 19.65
C ALA A 604 -32.67 4.97 18.97
N LEU A 605 -33.91 4.92 19.49
CA LEU A 605 -35.03 4.19 18.89
C LEU A 605 -35.40 4.76 17.51
N TRP A 606 -35.46 6.10 17.41
CA TRP A 606 -35.77 6.75 16.14
C TRP A 606 -34.74 6.43 15.06
N ILE A 607 -33.43 6.53 15.39
CA ILE A 607 -32.36 6.18 14.44
C ILE A 607 -32.38 4.68 14.09
N ALA A 608 -32.61 3.81 15.10
CA ALA A 608 -32.70 2.37 14.85
C ALA A 608 -33.86 2.03 13.89
N ALA A 609 -35.01 2.68 14.07
CA ALA A 609 -36.16 2.52 13.17
C ALA A 609 -35.86 3.07 11.78
N TRP A 610 -35.22 4.24 11.68
CA TRP A 610 -34.86 4.86 10.40
C TRP A 610 -33.90 3.98 9.60
N LEU A 611 -32.93 3.34 10.26
CA LEU A 611 -32.03 2.36 9.63
C LEU A 611 -32.76 1.05 9.27
N ALA A 612 -33.74 0.62 10.08
CA ALA A 612 -34.57 -0.53 9.76
C ALA A 612 -35.41 -0.29 8.51
N MET A 613 -36.00 0.91 8.39
CA MET A 613 -36.76 1.31 7.18
C MET A 613 -35.85 1.32 5.93
N ALA A 614 -34.63 1.80 6.03
CA ALA A 614 -33.65 1.75 4.93
C ALA A 614 -33.33 0.32 4.47
N GLN A 615 -33.57 -0.69 5.34
CA GLN A 615 -33.43 -2.11 5.04
C GLN A 615 -34.80 -2.79 4.76
N SER A 616 -35.86 -2.01 4.56
CA SER A 616 -37.24 -2.48 4.35
C SER A 616 -37.80 -3.33 5.51
N ASP A 617 -37.21 -3.25 6.70
CA ASP A 617 -37.68 -3.96 7.90
C ASP A 617 -38.71 -3.13 8.68
N HIS A 618 -39.87 -2.98 8.05
CA HIS A 618 -40.98 -2.16 8.59
C HIS A 618 -41.63 -2.76 9.85
N GLU A 619 -41.48 -4.07 10.06
CA GLU A 619 -41.97 -4.75 11.27
C GLU A 619 -41.18 -4.35 12.51
N ALA A 620 -39.84 -4.27 12.40
CA ALA A 620 -39.01 -3.79 13.49
C ALA A 620 -39.12 -2.28 13.70
N ALA A 621 -39.32 -1.48 12.64
CA ALA A 621 -39.38 -0.02 12.72
C ALA A 621 -40.64 0.50 13.47
N ALA A 622 -41.83 -0.09 13.24
CA ALA A 622 -43.08 0.41 13.80
C ALA A 622 -43.06 0.56 15.34
N PRO A 623 -42.77 -0.49 16.15
CA PRO A 623 -42.76 -0.36 17.61
C PRO A 623 -41.69 0.59 18.13
N GLN A 624 -40.55 0.71 17.42
CA GLN A 624 -39.48 1.63 17.79
C GLN A 624 -39.91 3.08 17.60
N LEU A 625 -40.63 3.40 16.49
CA LEU A 625 -41.16 4.77 16.23
C LEU A 625 -42.30 5.13 17.19
N GLU A 626 -43.20 4.16 17.52
CA GLU A 626 -44.23 4.37 18.50
C GLU A 626 -43.66 4.75 19.88
N GLU A 627 -42.64 4.00 20.36
CA GLU A 627 -41.98 4.29 21.62
C GLU A 627 -41.20 5.62 21.54
N ALA A 628 -40.48 5.89 20.43
CA ALA A 628 -39.72 7.12 20.25
C ALA A 628 -40.64 8.37 20.30
N HIS A 629 -41.76 8.32 19.56
CA HIS A 629 -42.76 9.41 19.55
C HIS A 629 -43.27 9.73 20.97
N LEU A 630 -43.66 8.67 21.74
CA LEU A 630 -44.12 8.83 23.10
C LEU A 630 -43.07 9.46 24.03
N LEU A 631 -41.83 9.00 23.93
CA LEU A 631 -40.72 9.51 24.72
C LEU A 631 -40.35 10.96 24.36
N PHE A 632 -40.28 11.29 23.09
CA PHE A 632 -40.05 12.69 22.64
C PHE A 632 -41.17 13.62 23.12
N THR A 633 -42.43 13.18 23.05
CA THR A 633 -43.56 13.95 23.55
C THR A 633 -43.44 14.17 25.07
N ARG A 634 -43.07 13.15 25.86
CA ARG A 634 -42.82 13.26 27.31
C ARG A 634 -41.70 14.23 27.66
N CYS A 635 -40.64 14.23 26.84
CA CYS A 635 -39.50 15.16 27.03
C CYS A 635 -39.78 16.59 26.55
N GLY A 636 -40.93 16.85 25.92
CA GLY A 636 -41.26 18.14 25.34
C GLY A 636 -40.52 18.46 24.01
N ASN A 637 -39.90 17.46 23.38
CA ASN A 637 -39.18 17.54 22.12
C ASN A 637 -40.17 17.41 20.95
N VAL A 638 -40.98 18.45 20.75
CA VAL A 638 -42.12 18.43 19.79
C VAL A 638 -41.64 18.20 18.36
N ARG A 639 -40.49 18.77 17.98
CA ARG A 639 -39.93 18.61 16.61
C ARG A 639 -39.61 17.14 16.32
N GLU A 640 -38.88 16.48 17.18
CA GLU A 640 -38.47 15.08 17.07
C GLU A 640 -39.67 14.15 17.17
N ALA A 641 -40.70 14.50 18.00
CA ALA A 641 -41.96 13.77 18.08
C ALA A 641 -42.72 13.80 16.74
N VAL A 642 -42.76 14.96 16.07
CA VAL A 642 -43.35 15.11 14.73
C VAL A 642 -42.62 14.32 13.67
N PHE A 643 -41.29 14.30 13.70
CA PHE A 643 -40.53 13.47 12.74
C PHE A 643 -40.76 11.99 13.00
N ALA A 644 -40.76 11.50 14.24
CA ALA A 644 -41.08 10.10 14.55
C ALA A 644 -42.49 9.72 14.11
N LEU A 645 -43.48 10.61 14.27
CA LEU A 645 -44.83 10.40 13.84
C LEU A 645 -44.97 10.35 12.29
N SER A 646 -44.23 11.20 11.60
CA SER A 646 -44.18 11.23 10.14
C SER A 646 -43.60 9.92 9.57
N GLU A 647 -42.49 9.42 10.17
CA GLU A 647 -41.90 8.14 9.78
C GLU A 647 -42.81 6.95 10.14
N LEU A 648 -43.53 7.02 11.24
CA LEU A 648 -44.54 6.00 11.60
C LEU A 648 -45.68 5.97 10.56
N ALA A 649 -46.11 7.14 10.04
CA ALA A 649 -47.11 7.23 8.95
C ALA A 649 -46.59 6.52 7.69
N HIS A 650 -45.31 6.74 7.33
CA HIS A 650 -44.68 6.07 6.20
C HIS A 650 -44.62 4.55 6.40
N VAL A 651 -44.24 4.07 7.58
CA VAL A 651 -44.20 2.64 7.92
C VAL A 651 -45.62 2.04 7.85
N ALA A 652 -46.65 2.72 8.36
CA ALA A 652 -48.05 2.27 8.27
C ALA A 652 -48.50 2.12 6.81
N HIS A 653 -48.14 3.06 5.95
CA HIS A 653 -48.39 3.01 4.53
C HIS A 653 -47.73 1.80 3.86
N ARG A 654 -46.43 1.58 4.11
CA ARG A 654 -45.68 0.44 3.57
C ARG A 654 -46.20 -0.93 4.04
N ARG A 655 -46.87 -0.98 5.18
CA ARG A 655 -47.57 -2.17 5.70
C ARG A 655 -48.96 -2.33 5.14
N GLY A 656 -49.43 -1.44 4.28
CA GLY A 656 -50.73 -1.45 3.63
C GLY A 656 -51.89 -0.86 4.47
N ASP A 657 -51.59 -0.23 5.62
CA ASP A 657 -52.59 0.45 6.46
C ASP A 657 -52.75 1.92 6.02
N SER A 658 -53.35 2.11 4.89
CA SER A 658 -53.46 3.40 4.23
C SER A 658 -54.27 4.43 5.02
N GLU A 659 -55.35 4.02 5.74
CA GLU A 659 -56.16 4.93 6.55
C GLU A 659 -55.37 5.46 7.73
N ARG A 660 -54.68 4.57 8.45
CA ARG A 660 -53.81 4.96 9.58
C ARG A 660 -52.63 5.85 9.12
N ALA A 661 -52.06 5.55 7.97
CA ALA A 661 -50.95 6.34 7.39
C ALA A 661 -51.34 7.80 7.16
N VAL A 662 -52.49 8.05 6.51
CA VAL A 662 -53.01 9.42 6.27
C VAL A 662 -53.37 10.11 7.58
N ALA A 663 -53.97 9.39 8.54
CA ALA A 663 -54.33 9.96 9.84
C ALA A 663 -53.06 10.45 10.59
N LEU A 664 -52.07 9.58 10.73
CA LEU A 664 -50.79 9.90 11.40
C LEU A 664 -50.02 11.04 10.70
N ALA A 665 -49.97 11.04 9.36
CA ALA A 665 -49.30 12.09 8.59
C ALA A 665 -50.02 13.44 8.71
N THR A 666 -51.36 13.43 8.78
CA THR A 666 -52.17 14.65 9.00
C THR A 666 -51.91 15.20 10.41
N GLU A 667 -51.94 14.34 11.44
CA GLU A 667 -51.60 14.74 12.82
C GLU A 667 -50.19 15.34 12.89
N ALA A 668 -49.21 14.74 12.18
CA ALA A 668 -47.84 15.28 12.10
C ALA A 668 -47.80 16.68 11.46
N VAL A 669 -48.56 16.94 10.40
CA VAL A 669 -48.65 18.25 9.76
C VAL A 669 -49.27 19.29 10.70
N GLU A 670 -50.37 18.93 11.39
CA GLU A 670 -51.05 19.81 12.35
C GLU A 670 -50.08 20.17 13.50
N ALA A 671 -49.40 19.21 14.09
CA ALA A 671 -48.44 19.43 15.16
C ALA A 671 -47.22 20.30 14.68
N ALA A 672 -46.77 20.10 13.43
CA ALA A 672 -45.70 20.88 12.82
C ALA A 672 -46.16 22.37 12.62
N GLN A 673 -47.40 22.60 12.20
CA GLN A 673 -47.94 23.94 12.04
C GLN A 673 -48.09 24.67 13.37
N GLU A 674 -48.52 23.96 14.42
CA GLU A 674 -48.57 24.52 15.77
C GLU A 674 -47.16 24.92 16.28
N LEU A 675 -46.14 24.14 15.97
CA LEU A 675 -44.75 24.44 16.30
C LEU A 675 -44.23 25.67 15.53
N GLY A 676 -44.70 25.91 14.31
CA GLY A 676 -44.31 27.04 13.47
C GLY A 676 -42.90 26.97 12.87
N ASP A 677 -42.23 25.80 12.91
CA ASP A 677 -40.89 25.59 12.39
C ASP A 677 -40.92 25.16 10.91
N ALA A 678 -40.38 25.98 10.03
CA ALA A 678 -40.40 25.75 8.58
C ALA A 678 -39.83 24.40 8.14
N ARG A 679 -38.79 23.93 8.83
CA ARG A 679 -38.17 22.63 8.53
C ARG A 679 -39.11 21.48 8.88
N THR A 680 -39.71 21.54 10.04
CA THR A 680 -40.67 20.51 10.51
C THR A 680 -41.94 20.49 9.66
N ILE A 681 -42.49 21.67 9.33
CA ILE A 681 -43.70 21.80 8.46
C ILE A 681 -43.40 21.20 7.09
N SER A 682 -42.29 21.59 6.45
CA SER A 682 -41.95 21.09 5.12
C SER A 682 -41.65 19.58 5.10
N GLY A 683 -41.10 19.04 6.21
CA GLY A 683 -40.86 17.62 6.38
C GLY A 683 -42.14 16.80 6.46
N ALA A 684 -43.06 17.17 7.38
CA ALA A 684 -44.30 16.48 7.59
C ALA A 684 -45.23 16.59 6.34
N ALA A 685 -45.31 17.79 5.73
CA ALA A 685 -46.07 17.98 4.51
C ALA A 685 -45.55 17.12 3.33
N ASN A 686 -44.23 16.95 3.21
CA ASN A 686 -43.63 16.12 2.18
C ASN A 686 -43.98 14.63 2.37
N VAL A 687 -44.02 14.12 3.61
CA VAL A 687 -44.44 12.74 3.91
C VAL A 687 -45.90 12.54 3.62
N LEU A 688 -46.81 13.43 4.06
CA LEU A 688 -48.22 13.33 3.76
C LEU A 688 -48.45 13.35 2.26
N ALA A 689 -47.78 14.23 1.53
CA ALA A 689 -47.92 14.33 0.08
C ALA A 689 -47.41 13.06 -0.64
N SER A 690 -46.32 12.45 -0.19
CA SER A 690 -45.86 11.18 -0.75
C SER A 690 -46.90 10.08 -0.57
N ILE A 691 -47.47 9.94 0.63
CA ILE A 691 -48.54 8.95 0.91
C ILE A 691 -49.77 9.19 0.03
N LEU A 692 -50.20 10.44 -0.09
CA LEU A 692 -51.35 10.83 -0.95
C LEU A 692 -51.08 10.56 -2.43
N SER A 693 -49.86 10.82 -2.91
CA SER A 693 -49.46 10.51 -4.29
C SER A 693 -49.58 9.02 -4.59
N GLU A 694 -49.05 8.16 -3.70
CA GLU A 694 -49.13 6.70 -3.86
C GLU A 694 -50.60 6.17 -3.79
N GLN A 695 -51.50 6.92 -3.15
CA GLN A 695 -52.96 6.65 -3.12
C GLN A 695 -53.73 7.24 -4.31
N GLY A 696 -53.07 7.99 -5.19
CA GLY A 696 -53.66 8.64 -6.36
C GLY A 696 -54.32 10.00 -6.10
N ASP A 697 -54.25 10.58 -4.90
CA ASP A 697 -54.69 11.95 -4.61
C ASP A 697 -53.62 12.98 -4.96
N PHE A 698 -53.26 13.02 -6.25
CA PHE A 698 -52.17 13.87 -6.75
C PHE A 698 -52.42 15.36 -6.52
N THR A 699 -53.69 15.79 -6.59
CA THR A 699 -54.09 17.22 -6.46
C THR A 699 -53.74 17.75 -5.06
N ARG A 700 -54.09 17.01 -4.00
CA ARG A 700 -53.71 17.40 -2.62
C ARG A 700 -52.20 17.26 -2.39
N ALA A 701 -51.59 16.19 -2.91
CA ALA A 701 -50.16 15.96 -2.81
C ALA A 701 -49.36 17.13 -3.41
N ARG A 702 -49.70 17.55 -4.62
CA ARG A 702 -49.07 18.67 -5.30
C ARG A 702 -49.11 19.96 -4.49
N SER A 703 -50.29 20.32 -3.96
CA SER A 703 -50.43 21.54 -3.13
C SER A 703 -49.49 21.53 -1.92
N LEU A 704 -49.39 20.40 -1.25
CA LEU A 704 -48.49 20.23 -0.08
C LEU A 704 -47.03 20.27 -0.50
N LEU A 705 -46.66 19.69 -1.64
CA LEU A 705 -45.29 19.66 -2.16
C LEU A 705 -44.84 21.06 -2.64
N GLU A 706 -45.71 21.84 -3.25
CA GLU A 706 -45.42 23.23 -3.62
C GLU A 706 -45.13 24.11 -2.38
N GLU A 707 -45.94 23.96 -1.32
CA GLU A 707 -45.72 24.62 -0.05
C GLU A 707 -44.41 24.16 0.61
N ALA A 708 -44.16 22.83 0.68
CA ALA A 708 -42.97 22.26 1.23
C ALA A 708 -41.72 22.70 0.48
N LEU A 709 -41.77 22.72 -0.86
CA LEU A 709 -40.65 23.14 -1.70
C LEU A 709 -40.34 24.65 -1.52
N ALA A 710 -41.35 25.50 -1.42
CA ALA A 710 -41.19 26.91 -1.14
C ALA A 710 -40.51 27.16 0.21
N LEU A 711 -40.91 26.44 1.26
CA LEU A 711 -40.24 26.50 2.58
C LEU A 711 -38.82 26.00 2.53
N ARG A 712 -38.53 24.86 1.87
CA ARG A 712 -37.18 24.29 1.76
C ARG A 712 -36.24 25.16 0.97
N ARG A 713 -36.72 25.88 -0.07
CA ARG A 713 -35.92 26.89 -0.77
C ARG A 713 -35.49 28.04 0.14
N THR A 714 -36.36 28.46 1.09
CA THR A 714 -35.97 29.50 2.08
C THR A 714 -34.94 28.97 3.06
N LEU A 715 -34.92 27.68 3.36
CA LEU A 715 -33.93 27.02 4.23
C LEU A 715 -32.57 26.80 3.53
N GLY A 716 -32.54 26.80 2.19
CA GLY A 716 -31.31 26.72 1.40
C GLY A 716 -30.57 25.38 1.44
N ASN A 717 -31.21 24.30 1.89
CA ASN A 717 -30.57 22.97 1.93
C ASN A 717 -30.83 22.21 0.60
N PRO A 718 -29.81 21.99 -0.25
CA PRO A 718 -29.96 21.40 -1.58
C PRO A 718 -30.62 20.02 -1.58
N MET A 719 -30.25 19.15 -0.61
CA MET A 719 -30.79 17.80 -0.52
C MET A 719 -32.29 17.79 -0.18
N LEU A 720 -32.74 18.66 0.73
CA LEU A 720 -34.17 18.76 1.05
C LEU A 720 -34.96 19.33 -0.12
N ILE A 721 -34.40 20.27 -0.86
CA ILE A 721 -35.01 20.82 -2.08
C ILE A 721 -35.11 19.73 -3.13
N ALA A 722 -34.04 18.98 -3.39
CA ALA A 722 -34.05 17.87 -4.34
C ALA A 722 -35.10 16.82 -4.02
N ASN A 723 -35.25 16.44 -2.76
CA ASN A 723 -36.30 15.52 -2.31
C ASN A 723 -37.70 16.01 -2.59
N SER A 724 -38.06 17.28 -2.25
CA SER A 724 -39.38 17.82 -2.54
C SER A 724 -39.61 18.00 -4.05
N ALA A 725 -38.60 18.42 -4.79
CA ALA A 725 -38.68 18.56 -6.23
C ALA A 725 -38.91 17.20 -6.93
N TYR A 726 -38.21 16.16 -6.49
CA TYR A 726 -38.43 14.77 -6.96
C TYR A 726 -39.90 14.34 -6.72
N ASN A 727 -40.40 14.49 -5.49
CA ASN A 727 -41.76 14.08 -5.17
C ASN A 727 -42.81 14.91 -5.94
N LEU A 728 -42.54 16.20 -6.19
CA LEU A 728 -43.36 17.05 -7.01
C LEU A 728 -43.38 16.57 -8.47
N GLY A 729 -42.20 16.20 -9.00
CA GLY A 729 -42.06 15.63 -10.32
C GLY A 729 -42.85 14.30 -10.47
N PHE A 730 -42.74 13.44 -9.45
CA PHE A 730 -43.53 12.20 -9.37
C PHE A 730 -45.05 12.47 -9.42
N ALA A 731 -45.55 13.37 -8.57
CA ALA A 731 -46.97 13.68 -8.53
C ALA A 731 -47.46 14.29 -9.87
N ALA A 732 -46.67 15.22 -10.45
CA ALA A 732 -46.99 15.85 -11.72
C ALA A 732 -47.00 14.85 -12.90
N LEU A 733 -46.06 13.91 -12.92
CA LEU A 733 -46.00 12.85 -13.93
C LEU A 733 -47.30 12.02 -13.94
N HIS A 734 -47.76 11.64 -12.75
CA HIS A 734 -48.99 10.83 -12.60
C HIS A 734 -50.30 11.63 -12.85
N GLU A 735 -50.25 12.96 -12.70
CA GLU A 735 -51.34 13.83 -13.18
C GLU A 735 -51.33 14.01 -14.71
N GLY A 736 -50.26 13.60 -15.39
CA GLY A 736 -50.11 13.79 -16.85
C GLY A 736 -49.53 15.16 -17.22
N ASP A 737 -49.03 15.98 -16.26
CA ASP A 737 -48.36 17.25 -16.52
C ASP A 737 -46.83 17.00 -16.73
N LEU A 738 -46.51 16.48 -17.93
CA LEU A 738 -45.17 16.09 -18.29
C LEU A 738 -44.18 17.26 -18.25
N GLN A 739 -44.63 18.48 -18.58
CA GLN A 739 -43.72 19.65 -18.55
C GLN A 739 -43.31 19.98 -17.13
N ARG A 740 -44.26 20.06 -16.21
CA ARG A 740 -44.02 20.37 -14.82
C ARG A 740 -43.21 19.27 -14.13
N ALA A 741 -43.49 18.00 -14.47
CA ALA A 741 -42.72 16.86 -14.01
C ALA A 741 -41.26 16.98 -14.43
N ALA A 742 -40.98 17.28 -15.70
CA ALA A 742 -39.65 17.46 -16.20
C ALA A 742 -38.91 18.63 -15.49
N GLU A 743 -39.56 19.79 -15.37
CA GLU A 743 -38.96 20.96 -14.67
C GLU A 743 -38.58 20.63 -13.22
N ALA A 744 -39.44 19.96 -12.47
CA ALA A 744 -39.16 19.59 -11.09
C ALA A 744 -38.07 18.53 -10.96
N LEU A 745 -38.04 17.51 -11.84
CA LEU A 745 -37.03 16.46 -11.84
C LEU A 745 -35.64 16.96 -12.31
N GLU A 746 -35.58 17.89 -13.26
CA GLU A 746 -34.35 18.55 -13.67
C GLU A 746 -33.75 19.39 -12.53
N GLU A 747 -34.59 20.12 -11.73
CA GLU A 747 -34.15 20.80 -10.53
C GLU A 747 -33.59 19.79 -9.49
N SER A 748 -34.31 18.68 -9.26
CA SER A 748 -33.88 17.63 -8.36
C SER A 748 -32.54 17.03 -8.80
N LEU A 749 -32.39 16.67 -10.07
CA LEU A 749 -31.16 16.10 -10.64
C LEU A 749 -29.97 17.06 -10.53
N ALA A 750 -30.19 18.33 -10.84
CA ALA A 750 -29.13 19.34 -10.73
C ALA A 750 -28.58 19.45 -9.30
N LEU A 751 -29.47 19.53 -8.32
CA LEU A 751 -29.14 19.64 -6.91
C LEU A 751 -28.53 18.33 -6.35
N ALA A 752 -29.01 17.17 -6.79
CA ALA A 752 -28.47 15.87 -6.42
C ALA A 752 -27.03 15.71 -6.93
N ARG A 753 -26.75 16.13 -8.18
CA ARG A 753 -25.38 16.11 -8.74
C ARG A 753 -24.46 17.08 -8.02
N GLU A 754 -24.93 18.27 -7.65
CA GLU A 754 -24.15 19.26 -6.89
C GLU A 754 -23.79 18.75 -5.48
N SER A 755 -24.73 18.06 -4.83
CA SER A 755 -24.54 17.51 -3.48
C SER A 755 -23.89 16.13 -3.44
N GLY A 756 -23.68 15.48 -4.59
CA GLY A 756 -23.18 14.09 -4.67
C GLY A 756 -24.20 13.04 -4.21
N ASP A 757 -25.51 13.39 -4.20
CA ASP A 757 -26.58 12.46 -3.81
C ASP A 757 -26.94 11.52 -4.96
N THR A 758 -26.36 10.32 -4.93
CA THR A 758 -26.58 9.29 -5.94
C THR A 758 -28.01 8.78 -5.96
N PHE A 759 -28.73 8.82 -4.82
CA PHE A 759 -30.11 8.37 -4.71
C PHE A 759 -31.03 9.24 -5.57
N TYR A 760 -31.15 10.56 -5.26
CA TYR A 760 -32.04 11.42 -6.03
C TYR A 760 -31.58 11.63 -7.47
N ALA A 761 -30.27 11.52 -7.75
CA ALA A 761 -29.78 11.54 -9.12
C ALA A 761 -30.30 10.35 -9.93
N ALA A 762 -30.21 9.13 -9.40
CA ALA A 762 -30.65 7.91 -10.07
C ALA A 762 -32.15 7.93 -10.36
N TYR A 763 -32.97 8.23 -9.35
CA TYR A 763 -34.42 8.22 -9.50
C TYR A 763 -34.95 9.35 -10.40
N SER A 764 -34.34 10.56 -10.32
CA SER A 764 -34.70 11.65 -11.21
C SER A 764 -34.34 11.35 -12.67
N LEU A 765 -33.21 10.70 -12.93
CA LEU A 765 -32.79 10.25 -14.26
C LEU A 765 -33.76 9.20 -14.81
N CYS A 766 -34.17 8.23 -14.00
CA CYS A 766 -35.15 7.20 -14.40
C CYS A 766 -36.44 7.85 -14.87
N MET A 767 -37.03 8.72 -14.04
CA MET A 767 -38.31 9.39 -14.37
C MET A 767 -38.19 10.36 -15.54
N LEU A 768 -37.06 11.06 -15.70
CA LEU A 768 -36.84 11.91 -16.89
C LEU A 768 -36.72 11.06 -18.17
N GLY A 769 -36.15 9.84 -18.07
CA GLY A 769 -36.14 8.86 -19.16
C GLY A 769 -37.55 8.38 -19.51
N GLU A 770 -38.39 8.11 -18.51
CA GLU A 770 -39.82 7.74 -18.73
C GLU A 770 -40.61 8.88 -19.37
N ILE A 771 -40.41 10.14 -18.90
CA ILE A 771 -41.05 11.32 -19.53
C ILE A 771 -40.62 11.43 -20.99
N ALA A 772 -39.36 11.21 -21.31
CA ALA A 772 -38.87 11.24 -22.69
C ALA A 772 -39.54 10.14 -23.56
N LEU A 773 -39.73 8.93 -22.99
CA LEU A 773 -40.48 7.85 -23.67
C LEU A 773 -41.94 8.20 -23.92
N LEU A 774 -42.63 8.77 -22.92
CA LEU A 774 -44.01 9.21 -23.07
C LEU A 774 -44.16 10.34 -24.08
N ALA A 775 -43.10 11.17 -24.22
CA ALA A 775 -43.00 12.20 -25.25
C ALA A 775 -42.61 11.65 -26.64
N ALA A 776 -42.41 10.34 -26.80
CA ALA A 776 -41.92 9.66 -28.00
C ALA A 776 -40.51 10.13 -28.44
N GLU A 777 -39.61 10.38 -27.50
CA GLU A 777 -38.23 10.82 -27.69
C GLU A 777 -37.23 9.73 -27.21
N PRO A 778 -37.17 8.53 -27.84
CA PRO A 778 -36.35 7.42 -27.34
C PRO A 778 -34.85 7.74 -27.34
N GLU A 779 -34.34 8.52 -28.30
CA GLU A 779 -32.95 8.94 -28.36
C GLU A 779 -32.55 9.79 -27.14
N ARG A 780 -33.49 10.52 -26.52
CA ARG A 780 -33.26 11.29 -25.28
C ARG A 780 -33.41 10.41 -24.03
N ALA A 781 -34.29 9.42 -24.08
CA ALA A 781 -34.57 8.51 -22.98
C ALA A 781 -33.38 7.57 -22.70
N GLU A 782 -32.76 6.99 -23.72
CA GLU A 782 -31.72 5.96 -23.55
C GLU A 782 -30.54 6.41 -22.68
N PRO A 783 -29.85 7.55 -22.91
CA PRO A 783 -28.73 7.96 -22.08
C PRO A 783 -29.12 8.24 -20.62
N LEU A 784 -30.32 8.79 -20.38
CA LEU A 784 -30.81 9.05 -19.02
C LEU A 784 -31.03 7.75 -18.25
N LEU A 785 -31.69 6.77 -18.90
CA LEU A 785 -31.96 5.47 -18.29
C LEU A 785 -30.70 4.64 -18.07
N ARG A 786 -29.69 4.71 -18.95
CA ARG A 786 -28.44 4.00 -18.76
C ARG A 786 -27.64 4.61 -17.59
N GLU A 787 -27.54 5.94 -17.49
CA GLU A 787 -26.90 6.61 -16.35
C GLU A 787 -27.64 6.27 -15.04
N SER A 788 -28.97 6.24 -15.06
CA SER A 788 -29.79 5.82 -13.92
C SER A 788 -29.48 4.40 -13.49
N LEU A 789 -29.42 3.46 -14.42
CA LEU A 789 -29.17 2.05 -14.15
C LEU A 789 -27.82 1.85 -13.47
N GLU A 790 -26.75 2.50 -13.98
CA GLU A 790 -25.41 2.44 -13.36
C GLU A 790 -25.42 2.93 -11.91
N LEU A 791 -26.17 3.98 -11.60
CA LEU A 791 -26.29 4.50 -10.24
C LEU A 791 -27.14 3.57 -9.36
N LEU A 792 -28.24 3.00 -9.89
CA LEU A 792 -29.09 2.06 -9.18
C LEU A 792 -28.37 0.74 -8.83
N GLU A 793 -27.46 0.29 -9.71
CA GLU A 793 -26.58 -0.86 -9.43
C GLU A 793 -25.65 -0.58 -8.24
N GLN A 794 -25.07 0.62 -8.18
CA GLN A 794 -24.21 1.06 -7.06
C GLN A 794 -25.01 1.14 -5.74
N ILE A 795 -26.27 1.56 -5.80
CA ILE A 795 -27.17 1.65 -4.63
C ILE A 795 -27.65 0.26 -4.21
N GLY A 796 -27.72 -0.71 -5.14
CA GLY A 796 -28.23 -2.06 -4.89
C GLY A 796 -29.78 -2.15 -4.86
N ASP A 797 -30.49 -1.17 -5.43
CA ASP A 797 -31.96 -1.19 -5.53
C ASP A 797 -32.43 -2.00 -6.75
N THR A 798 -32.62 -3.29 -6.54
CA THR A 798 -33.02 -4.24 -7.58
C THR A 798 -34.40 -3.96 -8.17
N ARG A 799 -35.32 -3.34 -7.41
CA ARG A 799 -36.67 -2.99 -7.91
C ARG A 799 -36.58 -1.86 -8.94
N SER A 800 -35.91 -0.77 -8.58
CA SER A 800 -35.80 0.36 -9.50
C SER A 800 -34.87 0.05 -10.68
N GLN A 801 -33.90 -0.88 -10.52
CA GLN A 801 -33.19 -1.46 -11.66
C GLN A 801 -34.13 -2.17 -12.63
N ALA A 802 -35.09 -2.97 -12.12
CA ALA A 802 -36.08 -3.63 -12.97
C ALA A 802 -36.96 -2.61 -13.71
N GLU A 803 -37.39 -1.54 -13.04
CA GLU A 803 -38.15 -0.44 -13.65
C GLU A 803 -37.35 0.24 -14.77
N CYS A 804 -36.11 0.57 -14.53
CA CYS A 804 -35.21 1.20 -15.49
C CYS A 804 -34.91 0.29 -16.70
N LEU A 805 -34.67 -1.01 -16.47
CA LEU A 805 -34.49 -2.01 -17.53
C LEU A 805 -35.74 -2.18 -18.38
N HIS A 806 -36.94 -2.14 -17.78
CA HIS A 806 -38.18 -2.18 -18.49
C HIS A 806 -38.36 -0.96 -19.42
N ALA A 807 -38.01 0.24 -18.93
CA ALA A 807 -38.01 1.46 -19.72
C ALA A 807 -36.98 1.38 -20.88
N LEU A 808 -35.78 0.85 -20.64
CA LEU A 808 -34.77 0.60 -21.69
C LEU A 808 -35.25 -0.43 -22.73
N ALA A 809 -35.98 -1.47 -22.30
CA ALA A 809 -36.59 -2.42 -23.23
C ALA A 809 -37.61 -1.73 -24.16
N ALA A 810 -38.39 -0.79 -23.62
CA ALA A 810 -39.32 0.03 -24.40
C ALA A 810 -38.58 0.96 -25.39
N VAL A 811 -37.45 1.55 -25.00
CA VAL A 811 -36.56 2.33 -25.92
C VAL A 811 -36.09 1.43 -27.07
N ALA A 812 -35.55 0.26 -26.75
CA ALA A 812 -35.03 -0.67 -27.76
C ALA A 812 -36.12 -1.15 -28.72
N ALA A 813 -37.33 -1.40 -28.19
CA ALA A 813 -38.49 -1.77 -29.02
C ALA A 813 -38.94 -0.60 -29.95
N ALA A 814 -38.97 0.64 -29.43
CA ALA A 814 -39.30 1.83 -30.21
C ALA A 814 -38.32 2.07 -31.37
N GLU A 815 -37.06 1.74 -31.20
CA GLU A 815 -35.99 1.86 -32.22
C GLU A 815 -35.86 0.62 -33.11
N GLY A 816 -36.70 -0.43 -32.92
CA GLY A 816 -36.72 -1.65 -33.74
C GLY A 816 -35.62 -2.66 -33.38
N ARG A 817 -34.95 -2.53 -32.23
CA ARG A 817 -33.91 -3.41 -31.70
C ARG A 817 -34.56 -4.58 -30.91
N ALA A 818 -35.38 -5.40 -31.57
CA ALA A 818 -36.22 -6.40 -30.93
C ALA A 818 -35.48 -7.43 -30.06
N GLY A 819 -34.29 -7.88 -30.47
CA GLY A 819 -33.49 -8.83 -29.68
C GLY A 819 -32.95 -8.24 -28.37
N GLU A 820 -32.59 -6.96 -28.36
CA GLU A 820 -32.18 -6.24 -27.17
C GLU A 820 -33.37 -5.97 -26.24
N ALA A 821 -34.53 -5.61 -26.79
CA ALA A 821 -35.76 -5.40 -26.02
C ALA A 821 -36.16 -6.67 -25.26
N GLU A 822 -36.11 -7.85 -25.90
CA GLU A 822 -36.42 -9.13 -25.26
C GLU A 822 -35.44 -9.49 -24.14
N LEU A 823 -34.14 -9.21 -24.33
CA LEU A 823 -33.12 -9.45 -23.31
C LEU A 823 -33.36 -8.58 -22.08
N LEU A 824 -33.48 -7.26 -22.27
CA LEU A 824 -33.73 -6.29 -21.20
C LEU A 824 -35.05 -6.57 -20.46
N SER A 825 -36.12 -6.93 -21.17
CA SER A 825 -37.42 -7.29 -20.57
C SER A 825 -37.31 -8.57 -19.72
N THR A 826 -36.53 -9.57 -20.18
CA THR A 826 -36.29 -10.79 -19.41
C THR A 826 -35.47 -10.50 -18.12
N GLU A 827 -34.47 -9.66 -18.20
CA GLU A 827 -33.68 -9.24 -17.06
C GLU A 827 -34.52 -8.43 -16.06
N ALA A 828 -35.31 -7.47 -16.53
CA ALA A 828 -36.26 -6.73 -15.71
C ALA A 828 -37.25 -7.64 -14.97
N ALA A 829 -37.82 -8.64 -15.67
CA ALA A 829 -38.73 -9.61 -15.05
C ALA A 829 -38.03 -10.47 -13.98
N ALA A 830 -36.80 -10.88 -14.22
CA ALA A 830 -36.00 -11.65 -13.26
C ALA A 830 -35.72 -10.87 -11.97
N LEU A 831 -35.39 -9.58 -12.06
CA LEU A 831 -35.19 -8.70 -10.92
C LEU A 831 -36.47 -8.34 -10.18
N ARG A 832 -37.60 -8.15 -10.90
CA ARG A 832 -38.92 -7.81 -10.35
C ARG A 832 -39.53 -8.96 -9.56
N GLY A 833 -39.33 -10.20 -9.98
CA GLY A 833 -39.95 -11.38 -9.39
C GLY A 833 -41.47 -11.33 -9.54
N ASP A 834 -42.22 -11.63 -8.45
CA ASP A 834 -43.70 -11.66 -8.44
C ASP A 834 -44.36 -10.28 -8.28
N ALA A 835 -43.57 -9.18 -8.24
CA ALA A 835 -44.14 -7.83 -8.08
C ALA A 835 -44.93 -7.41 -9.34
N PRO A 836 -46.09 -6.77 -9.18
CA PRO A 836 -46.89 -6.31 -10.32
C PRO A 836 -46.22 -5.14 -11.04
N LEU A 837 -46.53 -4.98 -12.33
CA LEU A 837 -46.14 -3.78 -13.09
C LEU A 837 -46.74 -2.53 -12.45
N LEU A 838 -45.98 -1.47 -12.44
CA LEU A 838 -46.49 -0.17 -12.05
C LEU A 838 -47.43 0.40 -13.11
N PRO A 839 -48.37 1.30 -12.75
CA PRO A 839 -49.34 1.87 -13.70
C PRO A 839 -48.70 2.49 -14.95
N TRP A 840 -47.54 3.12 -14.83
CA TRP A 840 -46.84 3.73 -15.96
C TRP A 840 -46.11 2.67 -16.83
N GLU A 841 -45.56 1.61 -16.24
CA GLU A 841 -45.01 0.47 -16.98
C GLU A 841 -46.08 -0.19 -17.85
N ALA A 842 -47.28 -0.40 -17.27
CA ALA A 842 -48.41 -0.91 -17.98
C ALA A 842 -48.89 0.07 -19.08
N ALA A 843 -48.77 1.39 -18.87
CA ALA A 843 -49.09 2.40 -19.87
C ALA A 843 -48.10 2.39 -21.05
N ILE A 844 -46.80 2.21 -20.77
CA ILE A 844 -45.77 2.05 -21.81
C ILE A 844 -46.06 0.78 -22.64
N GLU A 845 -46.31 -0.36 -21.99
CA GLU A 845 -46.64 -1.60 -22.68
C GLU A 845 -47.90 -1.44 -23.59
N ALA A 846 -48.93 -0.81 -23.07
CA ALA A 846 -50.16 -0.54 -23.82
C ALA A 846 -49.90 0.41 -25.01
N GLY A 847 -49.09 1.42 -24.84
CA GLY A 847 -48.66 2.36 -25.87
C GLY A 847 -47.89 1.66 -27.01
N LEU A 848 -46.92 0.83 -26.67
CA LEU A 848 -46.15 0.05 -27.62
C LEU A 848 -47.02 -0.99 -28.36
N ALA A 849 -47.92 -1.69 -27.66
CA ALA A 849 -48.86 -2.63 -28.25
C ALA A 849 -49.81 -1.94 -29.25
N SER A 850 -50.30 -0.73 -28.94
CA SER A 850 -51.16 0.05 -29.83
C SER A 850 -50.44 0.54 -31.09
N ALA A 851 -49.11 0.70 -31.00
CA ALA A 851 -48.24 1.04 -32.13
C ALA A 851 -47.82 -0.19 -32.97
N GLY A 852 -48.29 -1.38 -32.63
CA GLY A 852 -47.93 -2.64 -33.30
C GLY A 852 -46.48 -3.12 -32.97
N ARG A 853 -45.92 -2.66 -31.84
CA ARG A 853 -44.58 -3.00 -31.39
C ARG A 853 -44.69 -3.74 -30.05
N PRO A 854 -44.66 -5.10 -30.03
CA PRO A 854 -44.62 -5.84 -28.75
C PRO A 854 -43.25 -5.64 -28.05
N LEU A 855 -43.28 -5.53 -26.73
CA LEU A 855 -42.10 -5.65 -25.89
C LEU A 855 -41.54 -7.05 -25.96
#